data_d43bbf9dc5016dbcfa67a8d315309b83
#
_entry.id   d43bbf9dc5016dbcfa67a8d315309b83
#
_cell.length_a   1.000
_cell.length_b   1.000
_cell.length_c   1.000
_cell.angle_alpha   90.00
_cell.angle_beta   90.00
_cell.angle_gamma   90.00
#
_symmetry.space_group_name_H-M   'P 1'
#
loop_
_entity.id
_entity.type
_entity.pdbx_description
1 polymer ?
#
loop_
_entity_poly.entity_id
_entity_poly.type
_entity_poly.pdbx_seq_one_letter_code
_entity_poly.pdbx_strand_id
1 'polypeptide(L)'
;MKKRLISLLVAACMIFALLPVSAITAFAEESVLTGYCGADNSYKSQTYYCSTQYNGAAQTFTGTYYSNAIWTLTPNGADTYKLTISGTGQMGDFGTSWSFGKPWNYALAEKESTAVTESRNKITEIEIAAGITAIGAHAFEGYEKISKIELPDSVTELGEYAFNHCSGVTSVRLSNNLTEIKATALSDLGTTSNVVGSVANPISITLPDSLLYIRGKAFSLSNGSGLKGDLTIPDNVQSIGKDAFVNNHGLTGNLTIGKSVKEIGGGAFSSCNFTGKLSVPGSVTKIGEKAFMSNKFTSIQIANGVTSIGEYAFSGCTSVHSIDLSSIAQATYGDNAFASMSTKLIYVDNLTQKSTVESTQGFTSSVFAITNGGTFAENATFEEGKLAIPEKTDYTFKGWYENAEFDGNAVTTAETGKTYYAKWELTPVAATMTATTSKSAYLVNTPVDVNIAIAPGTDMYKILNGSVALTYGDEVEKVELNGKELTEKEYTVQELAQKMKLTSRSSNIKATLNVTYKKAGKFDFGVALKDAKGDQICAAGTQVVVAEEAAELPPATKLYTLTVKNADVTIKNGDEEIKAEKNDKGELIAKVPEKADVTVTYTSQSDAVAFDQWTITTDETLDVDVKNNPLKFQMPDGGVTIEAMTKDASIEEDEPNILGTAAVVGTAAVGTAVLAWQGYQLGTELYLKTALPAGTAIPTNRAELALLVWNHAGKPAPAAVLPADATDPQKAIAWAVENDLLKAAKDNGETYVDTDSVSRVEVIRVWNKAQEK
;
A
#
# COMPACT_ATOMS: atom_id res chain seq x y z
N MET A 1 12.16 53.77 -5.10
CA MET A 1 13.24 52.77 -5.19
C MET A 1 14.04 52.84 -6.52
N LYS A 2 13.42 52.97 -7.69
CA LYS A 2 14.15 53.04 -8.98
C LYS A 2 15.19 54.18 -9.11
N LYS A 3 14.95 55.34 -8.53
CA LYS A 3 15.93 56.47 -8.58
C LYS A 3 17.20 56.25 -7.72
N ARG A 4 17.13 55.41 -6.64
CA ARG A 4 18.29 55.10 -5.80
C ARG A 4 19.16 54.03 -6.43
N LEU A 5 18.60 53.11 -7.22
CA LEU A 5 19.34 52.06 -7.92
C LEU A 5 20.17 52.62 -9.07
N ILE A 6 19.60 53.59 -9.82
CA ILE A 6 20.33 54.28 -10.92
C ILE A 6 21.46 55.14 -10.36
N SER A 7 21.29 55.78 -9.20
CA SER A 7 22.32 56.57 -8.53
C SER A 7 23.48 55.72 -8.05
N LEU A 8 23.22 54.47 -7.59
CA LEU A 8 24.26 53.51 -7.19
C LEU A 8 25.02 52.94 -8.40
N LEU A 9 24.32 52.68 -9.51
CA LEU A 9 24.97 52.21 -10.75
C LEU A 9 25.89 53.30 -11.36
N VAL A 10 25.43 54.56 -11.36
CA VAL A 10 26.22 55.70 -11.85
C VAL A 10 27.43 55.97 -10.94
N ALA A 11 27.26 55.83 -9.62
CA ALA A 11 28.39 55.96 -8.67
C ALA A 11 29.39 54.81 -8.82
N ALA A 12 28.96 53.58 -9.09
CA ALA A 12 29.85 52.46 -9.38
C ALA A 12 30.63 52.67 -10.69
N CYS A 13 29.96 53.14 -11.74
CA CYS A 13 30.64 53.49 -13.01
C CYS A 13 31.65 54.63 -12.88
N MET A 14 31.39 55.65 -12.02
CA MET A 14 32.34 56.74 -11.78
C MET A 14 33.54 56.29 -10.93
N ILE A 15 33.39 55.33 -10.03
CA ILE A 15 34.53 54.77 -9.27
C ILE A 15 35.45 53.97 -10.19
N PHE A 16 34.92 53.26 -11.17
CA PHE A 16 35.72 52.55 -12.19
C PHE A 16 36.48 53.49 -13.12
N ALA A 17 35.97 54.69 -13.38
CA ALA A 17 36.64 55.70 -14.25
C ALA A 17 37.79 56.45 -13.57
N LEU A 18 37.94 56.32 -12.25
CA LEU A 18 39.00 57.02 -11.47
C LEU A 18 40.13 56.11 -11.02
N LEU A 19 40.15 54.87 -11.38
CA LEU A 19 41.24 53.96 -11.10
C LEU A 19 42.36 54.15 -12.15
N PRO A 20 43.65 54.21 -11.75
CA PRO A 20 44.74 54.25 -12.71
C PRO A 20 44.72 53.01 -13.60
N VAL A 21 45.04 53.16 -14.88
CA VAL A 21 45.04 52.10 -15.89
C VAL A 21 45.80 50.84 -15.42
N SER A 22 46.85 51.03 -14.60
CA SER A 22 47.60 49.94 -13.98
C SER A 22 46.75 49.14 -12.90
N ALA A 23 45.75 49.76 -12.29
CA ALA A 23 44.87 49.08 -11.37
C ALA A 23 43.69 48.33 -12.10
N ILE A 24 43.32 48.83 -13.29
CA ILE A 24 42.34 48.19 -14.16
C ILE A 24 42.91 46.92 -14.78
N THR A 25 44.19 46.92 -15.13
CA THR A 25 44.91 45.75 -15.65
C THR A 25 45.10 44.65 -14.58
N ALA A 26 45.28 45.05 -13.31
CA ALA A 26 45.36 44.06 -12.21
C ALA A 26 44.03 43.37 -11.86
N PHE A 27 42.89 43.99 -12.22
CA PHE A 27 41.55 43.34 -12.10
C PHE A 27 41.12 42.59 -13.37
N ALA A 28 41.86 42.67 -14.47
CA ALA A 28 41.53 42.08 -15.77
C ALA A 28 42.12 40.69 -15.98
N GLU A 29 42.88 40.13 -15.03
CA GLU A 29 43.53 38.82 -15.21
C GLU A 29 42.80 37.61 -14.63
N GLU A 30 41.70 37.79 -13.92
CA GLU A 30 40.82 36.67 -13.56
C GLU A 30 39.62 36.60 -14.53
N SER A 31 39.87 36.09 -15.74
CA SER A 31 38.81 35.88 -16.71
C SER A 31 37.81 34.81 -16.18
N VAL A 32 36.65 35.27 -15.74
CA VAL A 32 35.50 34.40 -15.42
C VAL A 32 35.08 33.68 -16.70
N LEU A 33 35.19 32.37 -16.72
CA LEU A 33 34.68 31.55 -17.82
C LEU A 33 33.20 31.29 -17.60
N THR A 34 32.38 31.49 -18.62
CA THR A 34 30.94 31.29 -18.54
C THR A 34 30.36 30.78 -19.85
N GLY A 35 29.21 30.12 -19.80
CA GLY A 35 28.51 29.61 -20.97
C GLY A 35 27.13 29.03 -20.63
N TYR A 36 26.46 28.42 -21.59
CA TYR A 36 25.14 27.86 -21.45
C TYR A 36 25.17 26.34 -21.24
N CYS A 37 24.23 25.82 -20.45
CA CYS A 37 24.09 24.39 -20.19
C CYS A 37 22.62 23.94 -20.00
N GLY A 38 21.62 24.74 -20.40
CA GLY A 38 20.22 24.47 -20.24
C GLY A 38 19.62 23.55 -21.33
N ALA A 39 18.41 23.07 -21.10
CA ALA A 39 17.67 22.11 -21.94
C ALA A 39 16.39 22.69 -22.58
N ASP A 40 16.18 24.00 -22.63
CA ASP A 40 14.98 24.57 -23.26
C ASP A 40 15.14 24.84 -24.77
N ASN A 41 14.04 25.04 -25.51
CA ASN A 41 13.96 25.05 -26.97
C ASN A 41 14.57 26.26 -27.72
N SER A 42 15.36 27.10 -27.07
CA SER A 42 16.01 28.23 -27.74
C SER A 42 17.45 27.89 -28.08
N TYR A 43 17.72 27.57 -29.36
CA TYR A 43 19.05 27.19 -29.86
C TYR A 43 20.06 28.31 -29.73
N LYS A 44 21.12 28.07 -28.91
CA LYS A 44 22.37 28.85 -29.00
C LYS A 44 23.52 27.87 -29.21
N SER A 45 24.20 28.00 -30.35
CA SER A 45 25.41 27.23 -30.65
C SER A 45 26.60 27.90 -29.97
N GLN A 46 27.34 27.15 -29.17
CA GLN A 46 28.60 27.59 -28.59
C GLN A 46 29.70 26.64 -29.04
N THR A 47 30.71 27.16 -29.72
CA THR A 47 31.85 26.39 -30.21
C THR A 47 33.00 26.59 -29.24
N TYR A 48 33.50 25.52 -28.63
CA TYR A 48 34.72 25.51 -27.85
C TYR A 48 35.85 24.88 -28.66
N TYR A 49 36.95 25.58 -28.83
CA TYR A 49 38.18 25.08 -29.45
C TYR A 49 39.05 24.51 -28.34
N CYS A 50 39.28 23.20 -28.34
CA CYS A 50 40.30 22.61 -27.49
C CYS A 50 41.62 22.54 -28.28
N SER A 51 42.64 23.35 -27.92
CA SER A 51 43.94 23.34 -28.55
C SER A 51 44.83 22.16 -28.15
N THR A 52 44.40 21.35 -27.17
CA THR A 52 45.14 20.17 -26.75
C THR A 52 44.87 18.99 -27.71
N GLN A 53 45.90 18.63 -28.43
CA GLN A 53 45.92 17.55 -29.40
C GLN A 53 45.66 16.19 -28.74
N TYR A 54 44.52 15.58 -29.04
CA TYR A 54 44.38 14.14 -28.97
C TYR A 54 44.71 13.58 -30.38
N ASN A 55 45.82 12.91 -30.51
CA ASN A 55 46.32 12.36 -31.79
C ASN A 55 46.53 13.38 -32.92
N GLY A 56 46.90 14.64 -32.63
CA GLY A 56 47.33 15.60 -33.64
C GLY A 56 46.21 16.36 -34.37
N ALA A 57 44.95 16.22 -33.98
CA ALA A 57 43.82 16.93 -34.56
C ALA A 57 43.14 17.83 -33.53
N ALA A 58 42.94 19.11 -33.84
CA ALA A 58 42.08 20.01 -33.06
C ALA A 58 40.63 19.51 -33.13
N GLN A 59 39.99 19.28 -32.00
CA GLN A 59 38.60 18.89 -31.96
C GLN A 59 37.73 20.10 -31.67
N THR A 60 36.78 20.36 -32.54
CA THR A 60 35.73 21.36 -32.34
C THR A 60 34.50 20.67 -31.79
N PHE A 61 34.09 21.03 -30.57
CA PHE A 61 32.81 20.57 -30.04
C PHE A 61 31.75 21.61 -30.31
N THR A 62 30.78 21.24 -31.15
CA THR A 62 29.57 22.02 -31.34
C THR A 62 28.47 21.34 -30.55
N GLY A 63 28.18 21.84 -29.36
CA GLY A 63 27.02 21.40 -28.57
C GLY A 63 25.84 22.35 -28.76
N THR A 64 24.65 21.85 -28.92
CA THR A 64 23.43 22.66 -28.86
C THR A 64 23.05 22.76 -27.39
N TYR A 65 23.22 23.92 -26.78
CA TYR A 65 22.86 24.17 -25.39
C TYR A 65 21.66 25.12 -25.34
N TYR A 66 20.76 24.85 -24.42
CA TYR A 66 19.55 25.64 -24.23
C TYR A 66 19.81 26.82 -23.29
N SER A 67 19.06 27.89 -23.46
CA SER A 67 19.52 29.26 -23.12
C SER A 67 19.31 29.72 -21.67
N ASN A 68 18.66 28.91 -20.80
CA ASN A 68 18.21 29.40 -19.50
C ASN A 68 19.11 28.97 -18.33
N ALA A 69 19.84 27.85 -18.43
CA ALA A 69 20.83 27.47 -17.44
C ALA A 69 22.22 27.88 -17.91
N ILE A 70 22.99 28.49 -17.02
CA ILE A 70 24.33 29.12 -17.27
C ILE A 70 25.32 28.49 -16.31
N TRP A 71 26.49 28.11 -16.81
CA TRP A 71 27.62 27.74 -15.97
C TRP A 71 28.65 28.91 -15.88
N THR A 72 29.29 29.01 -14.73
CA THR A 72 30.35 29.99 -14.48
C THR A 72 31.46 29.33 -13.66
N LEU A 73 32.72 29.50 -14.10
CA LEU A 73 33.91 29.10 -13.35
C LEU A 73 34.59 30.30 -12.73
N THR A 74 34.77 30.27 -11.42
CA THR A 74 35.50 31.28 -10.66
C THR A 74 36.66 30.63 -9.91
N PRO A 75 37.85 31.21 -9.90
CA PRO A 75 38.95 30.74 -9.04
C PRO A 75 38.53 30.72 -7.57
N ASN A 76 38.83 29.63 -6.85
CA ASN A 76 38.59 29.52 -5.41
C ASN A 76 39.85 29.09 -4.61
N GLY A 77 41.01 29.05 -5.29
CA GLY A 77 42.32 28.73 -4.73
C GLY A 77 43.42 28.96 -5.76
N ALA A 78 44.65 28.64 -5.42
CA ALA A 78 45.83 28.92 -6.27
C ALA A 78 45.78 28.20 -7.63
N ASP A 79 45.05 27.09 -7.74
CA ASP A 79 44.98 26.29 -8.97
C ASP A 79 43.68 25.48 -9.00
N THR A 80 42.62 26.01 -8.36
CA THR A 80 41.33 25.37 -8.22
C THR A 80 40.19 26.32 -8.52
N TYR A 81 39.02 25.73 -8.87
CA TYR A 81 37.86 26.48 -9.35
C TYR A 81 36.58 26.01 -8.68
N LYS A 82 35.66 26.97 -8.51
CA LYS A 82 34.27 26.76 -8.22
C LYS A 82 33.46 26.81 -9.51
N LEU A 83 32.66 25.80 -9.75
CA LEU A 83 31.67 25.76 -10.82
C LEU A 83 30.28 26.14 -10.25
N THR A 84 29.72 27.22 -10.76
CA THR A 84 28.36 27.66 -10.41
C THR A 84 27.44 27.41 -11.58
N ILE A 85 26.32 26.68 -11.34
CA ILE A 85 25.22 26.53 -12.29
C ILE A 85 24.09 27.45 -11.84
N SER A 86 23.68 28.38 -12.71
CA SER A 86 22.69 29.43 -12.41
C SER A 86 21.68 29.58 -13.55
N GLY A 87 20.73 30.51 -13.41
CA GLY A 87 19.65 30.72 -14.37
C GLY A 87 18.37 29.95 -13.97
N THR A 88 17.60 29.49 -14.95
CA THR A 88 16.31 28.84 -14.71
C THR A 88 16.12 27.65 -15.65
N GLY A 89 15.32 26.67 -15.18
CA GLY A 89 14.94 25.50 -15.96
C GLY A 89 15.90 24.31 -15.82
N GLN A 90 15.84 23.41 -16.76
CA GLN A 90 16.60 22.15 -16.74
C GLN A 90 18.02 22.32 -17.29
N MET A 91 18.99 21.61 -16.71
CA MET A 91 20.26 21.38 -17.38
C MET A 91 20.09 20.38 -18.53
N GLY A 92 20.89 20.55 -19.58
CA GLY A 92 20.98 19.56 -20.67
C GLY A 92 21.70 18.29 -20.23
N ASP A 93 21.47 17.20 -20.97
CA ASP A 93 22.21 15.95 -20.82
C ASP A 93 23.59 16.06 -21.48
N PHE A 94 24.58 15.43 -20.84
CA PHE A 94 25.96 15.46 -21.29
C PHE A 94 26.40 14.06 -21.75
N GLY A 95 27.41 14.01 -22.63
CA GLY A 95 27.88 12.74 -23.17
C GLY A 95 28.44 11.78 -22.12
N THR A 96 28.39 10.49 -22.43
CA THR A 96 28.71 9.33 -21.56
C THR A 96 30.19 9.20 -21.18
N SER A 97 31.07 10.05 -21.68
CA SER A 97 32.50 10.06 -21.32
C SER A 97 32.73 10.96 -20.11
N TRP A 98 33.43 10.45 -19.11
CA TRP A 98 33.78 11.17 -17.87
C TRP A 98 34.38 12.56 -18.07
N SER A 99 35.01 12.79 -19.22
CA SER A 99 35.70 14.04 -19.51
C SER A 99 35.11 14.80 -20.68
N PHE A 100 34.38 14.14 -21.57
CA PHE A 100 33.90 14.71 -22.80
C PHE A 100 32.46 15.20 -22.70
N GLY A 101 32.13 16.28 -23.41
CA GLY A 101 30.76 16.80 -23.48
C GLY A 101 30.43 17.91 -22.47
N LYS A 102 31.24 18.17 -21.46
CA LYS A 102 30.99 19.22 -20.47
C LYS A 102 31.70 20.51 -20.84
N PRO A 103 30.97 21.60 -21.20
CA PRO A 103 31.57 22.84 -21.77
C PRO A 103 32.58 23.50 -20.84
N TRP A 104 32.32 23.49 -19.54
CA TRP A 104 33.25 24.08 -18.55
C TRP A 104 34.57 23.32 -18.44
N ASN A 105 34.60 22.01 -18.66
CA ASN A 105 35.87 21.26 -18.67
C ASN A 105 36.74 21.64 -19.84
N TYR A 106 36.15 21.86 -21.03
CA TYR A 106 36.89 22.31 -22.22
C TYR A 106 37.40 23.75 -22.04
N ALA A 107 36.55 24.65 -21.58
CA ALA A 107 36.91 26.03 -21.34
C ALA A 107 38.06 26.12 -20.32
N LEU A 108 38.05 25.30 -19.27
CA LEU A 108 39.11 25.25 -18.28
C LEU A 108 40.40 24.62 -18.84
N ALA A 109 40.26 23.54 -19.63
CA ALA A 109 41.42 22.91 -20.29
C ALA A 109 42.14 23.86 -21.25
N GLU A 110 41.38 24.66 -22.01
CA GLU A 110 41.93 25.69 -22.90
C GLU A 110 42.64 26.79 -22.11
N LYS A 111 41.99 27.32 -21.05
CA LYS A 111 42.57 28.35 -20.18
C LYS A 111 43.89 27.89 -19.54
N GLU A 112 43.91 26.70 -19.01
CA GLU A 112 45.02 26.14 -18.24
C GLU A 112 46.07 25.41 -19.12
N SER A 113 45.82 25.28 -20.41
CA SER A 113 46.65 24.49 -21.35
C SER A 113 46.91 23.06 -20.86
N THR A 114 45.88 22.44 -20.29
CA THR A 114 45.87 21.08 -19.71
C THR A 114 44.98 20.13 -20.48
N ALA A 115 45.07 18.83 -20.19
CA ALA A 115 44.12 17.86 -20.72
C ALA A 115 42.73 18.06 -20.10
N VAL A 116 41.64 17.81 -20.85
CA VAL A 116 40.23 17.91 -20.37
C VAL A 116 40.02 17.04 -19.16
N THR A 117 40.70 15.89 -19.08
CA THR A 117 40.68 14.99 -17.93
C THR A 117 41.31 15.58 -16.67
N GLU A 118 42.33 16.40 -16.82
CA GLU A 118 43.02 17.08 -15.72
C GLU A 118 42.22 18.30 -15.24
N SER A 119 41.61 19.06 -16.16
CA SER A 119 40.80 20.24 -15.84
C SER A 119 39.64 19.91 -14.89
N ARG A 120 39.00 18.75 -15.02
CA ARG A 120 37.98 18.28 -14.10
C ARG A 120 38.48 18.22 -12.64
N ASN A 121 39.73 17.79 -12.42
CA ASN A 121 40.31 17.64 -11.09
C ASN A 121 40.65 19.00 -10.43
N LYS A 122 40.62 20.08 -11.19
CA LYS A 122 40.77 21.44 -10.66
C LYS A 122 39.46 22.03 -10.14
N ILE A 123 38.30 21.44 -10.47
CA ILE A 123 36.99 21.86 -9.93
C ILE A 123 36.76 21.16 -8.60
N THR A 124 36.81 21.96 -7.52
CA THR A 124 36.72 21.46 -6.12
C THR A 124 35.40 21.82 -5.43
N GLU A 125 34.61 22.71 -6.04
CA GLU A 125 33.31 23.12 -5.55
C GLU A 125 32.29 23.21 -6.70
N ILE A 126 31.09 22.73 -6.45
CA ILE A 126 29.94 22.89 -7.35
C ILE A 126 28.82 23.56 -6.55
N GLU A 127 28.30 24.67 -7.09
CA GLU A 127 27.12 25.35 -6.58
C GLU A 127 26.00 25.31 -7.61
N ILE A 128 24.80 24.93 -7.20
CA ILE A 128 23.59 24.90 -8.03
C ILE A 128 22.64 25.93 -7.46
N ALA A 129 22.33 26.96 -8.23
CA ALA A 129 21.49 28.07 -7.79
C ALA A 129 19.99 27.70 -7.85
N ALA A 130 19.20 28.36 -6.99
CA ALA A 130 17.76 28.31 -7.05
C ALA A 130 17.26 28.76 -8.44
N GLY A 131 16.32 28.00 -9.03
CA GLY A 131 15.82 28.20 -10.40
C GLY A 131 16.23 27.07 -11.36
N ILE A 132 17.24 26.28 -11.03
CA ILE A 132 17.56 25.03 -11.73
C ILE A 132 16.56 23.95 -11.26
N THR A 133 15.85 23.34 -12.21
CA THR A 133 14.76 22.39 -11.91
C THR A 133 15.13 20.92 -12.11
N ALA A 134 16.13 20.63 -12.95
CA ALA A 134 16.68 19.28 -13.12
C ALA A 134 18.18 19.31 -13.40
N ILE A 135 18.89 18.30 -12.91
CA ILE A 135 20.30 18.08 -13.21
C ILE A 135 20.37 17.06 -14.35
N GLY A 136 21.00 17.47 -15.47
CA GLY A 136 21.09 16.61 -16.65
C GLY A 136 21.92 15.35 -16.43
N ALA A 137 21.70 14.36 -17.30
CA ALA A 137 22.48 13.12 -17.29
C ALA A 137 23.98 13.39 -17.45
N HIS A 138 24.80 12.66 -16.70
CA HIS A 138 26.27 12.77 -16.70
C HIS A 138 26.84 14.17 -16.35
N ALA A 139 26.02 15.10 -15.82
CA ALA A 139 26.47 16.51 -15.64
C ALA A 139 27.75 16.63 -14.81
N PHE A 140 27.82 15.94 -13.70
CA PHE A 140 28.95 16.01 -12.76
C PHE A 140 29.58 14.63 -12.51
N GLU A 141 29.50 13.75 -13.49
CA GLU A 141 30.11 12.42 -13.41
C GLU A 141 31.62 12.50 -13.28
N GLY A 142 32.19 11.85 -12.25
CA GLY A 142 33.62 11.71 -12.01
C GLY A 142 34.29 12.94 -11.38
N TYR A 143 33.56 13.87 -10.77
CA TYR A 143 34.15 15.01 -10.06
C TYR A 143 34.67 14.58 -8.67
N GLU A 144 35.82 13.90 -8.65
CA GLU A 144 36.38 13.25 -7.46
C GLU A 144 36.88 14.24 -6.39
N LYS A 145 37.03 15.51 -6.72
CA LYS A 145 37.61 16.55 -5.83
C LYS A 145 36.55 17.39 -5.12
N ILE A 146 35.27 17.28 -5.49
CA ILE A 146 34.20 17.97 -4.74
C ILE A 146 33.96 17.27 -3.43
N SER A 147 33.68 18.03 -2.37
CA SER A 147 33.45 17.51 -1.01
C SER A 147 32.00 17.48 -0.61
N LYS A 148 31.12 18.20 -1.31
CA LYS A 148 29.70 18.26 -0.99
C LYS A 148 28.83 18.34 -2.25
N ILE A 149 27.60 17.83 -2.11
CA ILE A 149 26.48 17.99 -3.05
C ILE A 149 25.35 18.67 -2.28
N GLU A 150 24.94 19.86 -2.71
CA GLU A 150 23.81 20.62 -2.17
C GLU A 150 22.85 20.96 -3.31
N LEU A 151 21.66 20.34 -3.31
CA LEU A 151 20.62 20.60 -4.30
C LEU A 151 19.61 21.61 -3.74
N PRO A 152 19.35 22.73 -4.44
CA PRO A 152 18.28 23.64 -4.07
C PRO A 152 16.90 22.96 -4.22
N ASP A 153 15.90 23.45 -3.48
CA ASP A 153 14.56 22.86 -3.49
C ASP A 153 13.78 23.09 -4.81
N SER A 154 14.37 23.82 -5.76
CA SER A 154 13.87 23.90 -7.14
C SER A 154 14.16 22.64 -7.96
N VAL A 155 15.12 21.78 -7.56
CA VAL A 155 15.47 20.57 -8.29
C VAL A 155 14.48 19.47 -7.96
N THR A 156 13.77 18.97 -8.98
CA THR A 156 12.79 17.88 -8.86
C THR A 156 13.28 16.54 -9.42
N GLU A 157 14.37 16.56 -10.22
CA GLU A 157 14.89 15.37 -10.91
C GLU A 157 16.42 15.35 -10.95
N LEU A 158 17.00 14.15 -10.75
CA LEU A 158 18.41 13.87 -11.00
C LEU A 158 18.55 12.93 -12.20
N GLY A 159 19.22 13.39 -13.24
CA GLY A 159 19.52 12.64 -14.45
C GLY A 159 20.41 11.42 -14.19
N GLU A 160 20.44 10.49 -15.15
CA GLU A 160 21.30 9.30 -15.07
C GLU A 160 22.78 9.69 -14.94
N TYR A 161 23.50 9.01 -14.04
CA TYR A 161 24.93 9.26 -13.79
C TYR A 161 25.27 10.70 -13.36
N ALA A 162 24.29 11.51 -12.90
CA ALA A 162 24.49 12.95 -12.67
C ALA A 162 25.70 13.26 -11.77
N PHE A 163 25.90 12.52 -10.68
CA PHE A 163 27.02 12.63 -9.74
C PHE A 163 27.75 11.28 -9.55
N ASN A 164 27.67 10.41 -10.54
CA ASN A 164 28.37 9.13 -10.49
C ASN A 164 29.89 9.32 -10.31
N HIS A 165 30.53 8.49 -9.47
CA HIS A 165 31.96 8.55 -9.16
C HIS A 165 32.45 9.90 -8.58
N CYS A 166 31.59 10.61 -7.84
CA CYS A 166 32.02 11.75 -7.02
C CYS A 166 32.64 11.27 -5.70
N SER A 167 33.77 10.57 -5.78
CA SER A 167 34.34 9.81 -4.66
C SER A 167 34.85 10.67 -3.48
N GLY A 168 35.12 11.98 -3.70
CA GLY A 168 35.53 12.92 -2.65
C GLY A 168 34.40 13.47 -1.79
N VAL A 169 33.11 13.19 -2.15
CA VAL A 169 31.96 13.72 -1.44
C VAL A 169 31.85 13.15 -0.02
N THR A 170 31.65 14.04 0.94
CA THR A 170 31.49 13.71 2.37
C THR A 170 30.15 14.17 2.92
N SER A 171 29.39 14.97 2.17
CA SER A 171 28.08 15.50 2.56
C SER A 171 27.16 15.62 1.35
N VAL A 172 25.91 15.19 1.51
CA VAL A 172 24.86 15.29 0.49
C VAL A 172 23.59 15.86 1.12
N ARG A 173 23.08 16.96 0.54
CA ARG A 173 21.75 17.49 0.78
C ARG A 173 20.94 17.37 -0.50
N LEU A 174 19.94 16.54 -0.50
CA LEU A 174 18.97 16.42 -1.59
C LEU A 174 17.92 17.55 -1.50
N SER A 175 17.30 17.87 -2.63
CA SER A 175 16.15 18.76 -2.70
C SER A 175 14.94 18.15 -1.98
N ASN A 176 14.20 18.97 -1.22
CA ASN A 176 12.95 18.51 -0.57
C ASN A 176 11.82 18.25 -1.57
N ASN A 177 11.96 18.69 -2.83
CA ASN A 177 10.98 18.47 -3.90
C ASN A 177 11.45 17.44 -4.93
N LEU A 178 12.49 16.67 -4.63
CA LEU A 178 13.01 15.65 -5.54
C LEU A 178 12.02 14.49 -5.63
N THR A 179 11.51 14.21 -6.84
CA THR A 179 10.54 13.15 -7.08
C THR A 179 11.18 11.87 -7.61
N GLU A 180 12.32 11.98 -8.30
CA GLU A 180 13.00 10.83 -8.90
C GLU A 180 14.53 10.95 -8.80
N ILE A 181 15.16 9.83 -8.45
CA ILE A 181 16.61 9.64 -8.58
C ILE A 181 16.80 8.59 -9.67
N LYS A 182 17.27 9.04 -10.86
CA LYS A 182 17.47 8.16 -12.02
C LYS A 182 18.63 7.17 -11.83
N ALA A 183 18.78 6.28 -12.80
CA ALA A 183 19.77 5.20 -12.71
C ALA A 183 21.19 5.73 -12.50
N THR A 184 21.92 5.13 -11.55
CA THR A 184 23.34 5.42 -11.26
C THR A 184 23.61 6.87 -10.86
N ALA A 185 22.59 7.69 -10.59
CA ALA A 185 22.72 9.14 -10.41
C ALA A 185 23.66 9.53 -9.27
N LEU A 186 23.70 8.76 -8.19
CA LEU A 186 24.50 8.98 -6.98
C LEU A 186 25.35 7.74 -6.63
N SER A 187 25.77 6.98 -7.65
CA SER A 187 26.60 5.80 -7.48
C SER A 187 28.05 6.19 -7.17
N ASP A 188 28.74 5.34 -6.42
CA ASP A 188 30.14 5.49 -6.03
C ASP A 188 30.47 6.84 -5.35
N LEU A 189 29.57 7.33 -4.51
CA LEU A 189 29.81 8.49 -3.64
C LEU A 189 30.67 8.10 -2.43
N GLY A 190 31.58 9.00 -2.03
CA GLY A 190 32.39 8.83 -0.80
C GLY A 190 33.34 7.65 -0.84
N THR A 191 33.58 7.08 -2.01
CA THR A 191 34.55 6.00 -2.21
C THR A 191 35.90 6.62 -2.50
N THR A 192 36.83 6.57 -1.56
CA THR A 192 38.22 6.92 -1.89
C THR A 192 38.75 5.92 -2.90
N SER A 193 39.25 6.42 -4.04
CA SER A 193 39.78 5.61 -5.13
C SER A 193 40.80 4.58 -4.64
N ASN A 194 40.69 3.35 -5.07
CA ASN A 194 41.64 2.23 -5.23
C ASN A 194 42.94 2.19 -4.39
N VAL A 195 43.10 2.99 -3.34
CA VAL A 195 44.25 2.95 -2.44
C VAL A 195 43.89 2.05 -1.27
N VAL A 196 44.50 0.88 -1.22
CA VAL A 196 44.42 -0.04 -0.07
C VAL A 196 44.81 0.72 1.19
N GLY A 197 43.85 0.93 2.12
CA GLY A 197 44.08 1.59 3.41
C GLY A 197 43.56 3.03 3.51
N SER A 198 42.92 3.62 2.48
CA SER A 198 42.23 4.89 2.61
C SER A 198 40.96 4.76 3.42
N VAL A 199 40.78 5.59 4.45
CA VAL A 199 39.57 5.63 5.28
C VAL A 199 38.47 6.22 4.43
N ALA A 200 37.48 5.40 4.03
CA ALA A 200 36.27 5.92 3.41
C ALA A 200 35.57 6.89 4.40
N ASN A 201 35.13 8.04 3.91
CA ASN A 201 34.29 8.97 4.66
C ASN A 201 32.81 8.66 4.35
N PRO A 202 32.18 7.75 5.09
CA PRO A 202 30.82 7.34 4.78
C PRO A 202 29.84 8.48 5.04
N ILE A 203 28.82 8.59 4.17
CA ILE A 203 27.88 9.70 4.07
C ILE A 203 26.56 9.29 4.74
N SER A 204 26.04 10.11 5.65
CA SER A 204 24.64 9.99 6.08
C SER A 204 23.75 10.66 5.05
N ILE A 205 22.67 10.00 4.62
CA ILE A 205 21.72 10.54 3.65
C ILE A 205 20.31 10.55 4.21
N THR A 206 19.57 11.62 3.93
CA THR A 206 18.13 11.72 4.16
C THR A 206 17.45 11.79 2.82
N LEU A 207 16.56 10.86 2.55
CA LEU A 207 15.72 10.86 1.34
C LEU A 207 14.49 11.74 1.61
N PRO A 208 14.11 12.65 0.68
CA PRO A 208 12.98 13.56 0.87
C PRO A 208 11.63 12.82 0.75
N ASP A 209 10.62 13.28 1.48
CA ASP A 209 9.27 12.70 1.46
C ASP A 209 8.57 12.84 0.09
N SER A 210 8.99 13.78 -0.74
CA SER A 210 8.51 13.96 -2.11
C SER A 210 8.93 12.83 -3.08
N LEU A 211 9.89 11.98 -2.66
CA LEU A 211 10.49 10.98 -3.55
C LEU A 211 9.50 9.86 -3.88
N LEU A 212 9.30 9.60 -5.18
CA LEU A 212 8.43 8.55 -5.70
C LEU A 212 9.22 7.36 -6.25
N TYR A 213 10.38 7.62 -6.89
CA TYR A 213 11.14 6.58 -7.59
C TYR A 213 12.63 6.63 -7.26
N ILE A 214 13.16 5.48 -6.89
CA ILE A 214 14.61 5.22 -6.78
C ILE A 214 14.96 4.20 -7.85
N ARG A 215 15.64 4.64 -8.93
CA ARG A 215 15.94 3.76 -10.07
C ARG A 215 17.16 2.86 -9.83
N GLY A 216 17.40 1.98 -10.78
CA GLY A 216 18.48 0.99 -10.66
C GLY A 216 19.83 1.61 -10.41
N LYS A 217 20.60 1.03 -9.47
CA LYS A 217 21.96 1.48 -9.10
C LYS A 217 22.06 2.93 -8.62
N ALA A 218 20.94 3.58 -8.24
CA ALA A 218 20.93 5.00 -7.88
C ALA A 218 22.00 5.38 -6.86
N PHE A 219 22.26 4.52 -5.88
CA PHE A 219 23.27 4.66 -4.82
C PHE A 219 24.23 3.46 -4.75
N SER A 220 24.40 2.72 -5.84
CA SER A 220 25.25 1.53 -5.83
C SER A 220 26.70 1.88 -5.59
N LEU A 221 27.45 0.96 -4.99
CA LEU A 221 28.89 1.07 -4.84
C LEU A 221 29.63 -0.02 -5.58
N SER A 222 30.72 0.33 -6.23
CA SER A 222 31.67 -0.63 -6.77
C SER A 222 32.45 -1.33 -5.66
N ASN A 223 32.88 -0.56 -4.65
CA ASN A 223 33.53 -1.02 -3.42
C ASN A 223 33.49 0.07 -2.36
N GLY A 224 33.36 -0.29 -1.07
CA GLY A 224 33.59 0.65 0.02
C GLY A 224 32.40 0.82 0.98
N SER A 225 32.45 1.90 1.77
CA SER A 225 31.46 2.13 2.82
C SER A 225 30.32 3.05 2.38
N GLY A 226 30.51 3.93 1.42
CA GLY A 226 29.52 4.83 0.82
C GLY A 226 28.56 5.48 1.79
N LEU A 227 27.33 5.03 1.83
CA LEU A 227 26.33 5.46 2.79
C LEU A 227 26.54 4.78 4.15
N LYS A 228 26.13 5.45 5.25
CA LYS A 228 26.27 4.94 6.63
C LYS A 228 25.01 5.11 7.46
N GLY A 229 24.93 4.29 8.51
CA GLY A 229 23.90 4.38 9.56
C GLY A 229 22.58 3.74 9.15
N ASP A 230 21.50 4.34 9.62
CA ASP A 230 20.15 3.95 9.25
C ASP A 230 19.78 4.43 7.86
N LEU A 231 18.87 3.72 7.19
CA LEU A 231 18.26 4.16 5.94
C LEU A 231 16.74 4.07 6.06
N THR A 232 16.09 5.20 5.86
CA THR A 232 14.63 5.29 5.76
C THR A 232 14.25 5.57 4.31
N ILE A 233 13.49 4.65 3.72
CA ILE A 233 12.81 4.86 2.44
C ILE A 233 11.48 5.54 2.76
N PRO A 234 11.21 6.76 2.25
CA PRO A 234 9.99 7.51 2.53
C PRO A 234 8.72 6.78 2.13
N ASP A 235 7.62 7.09 2.81
CA ASP A 235 6.32 6.43 2.62
C ASP A 235 5.75 6.63 1.20
N ASN A 236 6.13 7.69 0.48
CA ASN A 236 5.65 7.96 -0.88
C ASN A 236 6.41 7.19 -1.96
N VAL A 237 7.55 6.57 -1.65
CA VAL A 237 8.32 5.79 -2.63
C VAL A 237 7.51 4.59 -3.10
N GLN A 238 7.31 4.49 -4.41
CA GLN A 238 6.53 3.43 -5.05
C GLN A 238 7.38 2.23 -5.50
N SER A 239 8.62 2.50 -5.94
CA SER A 239 9.53 1.43 -6.38
C SER A 239 10.99 1.70 -6.06
N ILE A 240 11.71 0.61 -5.76
CA ILE A 240 13.15 0.59 -5.53
C ILE A 240 13.78 -0.29 -6.60
N GLY A 241 14.62 0.31 -7.44
CA GLY A 241 15.20 -0.30 -8.62
C GLY A 241 16.24 -1.38 -8.32
N LYS A 242 16.62 -2.11 -9.36
CA LYS A 242 17.65 -3.15 -9.28
C LYS A 242 18.99 -2.56 -8.81
N ASP A 243 19.65 -3.21 -7.83
CA ASP A 243 20.95 -2.85 -7.27
C ASP A 243 21.00 -1.42 -6.68
N ALA A 244 19.86 -0.82 -6.31
CA ALA A 244 19.75 0.60 -5.97
C ALA A 244 20.73 1.05 -4.87
N PHE A 245 20.96 0.22 -3.84
CA PHE A 245 21.88 0.48 -2.72
C PHE A 245 22.96 -0.59 -2.57
N VAL A 246 23.20 -1.41 -3.60
CA VAL A 246 24.12 -2.54 -3.50
C VAL A 246 25.51 -2.14 -2.99
N ASN A 247 26.11 -2.97 -2.13
CA ASN A 247 27.47 -2.84 -1.57
C ASN A 247 27.71 -1.63 -0.65
N ASN A 248 26.66 -0.96 -0.14
CA ASN A 248 26.84 0.11 0.85
C ASN A 248 27.16 -0.47 2.24
N HIS A 249 28.36 -0.99 2.44
CA HIS A 249 28.76 -1.68 3.67
C HIS A 249 28.76 -0.80 4.93
N GLY A 250 28.65 0.52 4.79
CA GLY A 250 28.51 1.45 5.90
C GLY A 250 27.09 1.57 6.46
N LEU A 251 26.08 1.05 5.77
CA LEU A 251 24.70 1.00 6.26
C LEU A 251 24.57 -0.11 7.32
N THR A 252 25.05 0.17 8.53
CA THR A 252 25.08 -0.78 9.65
C THR A 252 23.93 -0.60 10.64
N GLY A 253 23.03 0.34 10.38
CA GLY A 253 21.83 0.62 11.17
C GLY A 253 20.61 -0.15 10.70
N ASN A 254 19.44 0.41 10.96
CA ASN A 254 18.15 -0.15 10.58
C ASN A 254 17.76 0.24 9.14
N LEU A 255 17.01 -0.63 8.49
CA LEU A 255 16.34 -0.33 7.24
C LEU A 255 14.84 -0.20 7.50
N THR A 256 14.27 0.98 7.20
CA THR A 256 12.83 1.23 7.19
C THR A 256 12.36 1.34 5.74
N ILE A 257 11.32 0.58 5.38
CA ILE A 257 10.74 0.57 4.02
C ILE A 257 9.39 1.28 4.07
N GLY A 258 9.22 2.29 3.22
CA GLY A 258 7.99 3.09 3.14
C GLY A 258 6.76 2.29 2.73
N LYS A 259 5.60 2.73 3.20
CA LYS A 259 4.32 2.00 3.09
C LYS A 259 3.72 1.96 1.69
N SER A 260 4.23 2.74 0.73
CA SER A 260 3.75 2.73 -0.66
C SER A 260 4.60 1.88 -1.60
N VAL A 261 5.74 1.35 -1.15
CA VAL A 261 6.63 0.54 -1.98
C VAL A 261 5.91 -0.71 -2.49
N LYS A 262 5.83 -0.88 -3.81
CA LYS A 262 5.17 -2.02 -4.47
C LYS A 262 6.14 -3.13 -4.85
N GLU A 263 7.34 -2.76 -5.28
CA GLU A 263 8.37 -3.69 -5.71
C GLU A 263 9.74 -3.30 -5.16
N ILE A 264 10.49 -4.32 -4.70
CA ILE A 264 11.90 -4.21 -4.33
C ILE A 264 12.71 -4.93 -5.39
N GLY A 265 13.49 -4.19 -6.15
CA GLY A 265 14.29 -4.70 -7.27
C GLY A 265 15.35 -5.72 -6.87
N GLY A 266 15.80 -6.51 -7.83
CA GLY A 266 16.88 -7.47 -7.59
C GLY A 266 18.13 -6.79 -7.09
N GLY A 267 18.79 -7.35 -6.04
CA GLY A 267 19.99 -6.80 -5.44
C GLY A 267 19.84 -5.44 -4.74
N ALA A 268 18.64 -4.90 -4.62
CA ALA A 268 18.41 -3.51 -4.19
C ALA A 268 19.14 -3.13 -2.90
N PHE A 269 19.21 -4.01 -1.93
CA PHE A 269 19.90 -3.83 -0.65
C PHE A 269 20.95 -4.91 -0.38
N SER A 270 21.46 -5.54 -1.43
CA SER A 270 22.46 -6.60 -1.28
C SER A 270 23.75 -6.05 -0.70
N SER A 271 24.34 -6.77 0.25
CA SER A 271 25.65 -6.47 0.87
C SER A 271 25.70 -5.07 1.50
N CYS A 272 24.65 -4.67 2.24
CA CYS A 272 24.58 -3.38 2.91
C CYS A 272 24.97 -3.40 4.40
N ASN A 273 25.04 -4.59 5.03
CA ASN A 273 25.30 -4.77 6.47
C ASN A 273 24.21 -4.26 7.41
N PHE A 274 22.97 -4.02 6.94
CA PHE A 274 21.86 -3.64 7.82
C PHE A 274 21.69 -4.61 8.99
N THR A 275 21.35 -4.07 10.16
CA THR A 275 21.13 -4.82 11.41
C THR A 275 19.67 -4.69 11.87
N GLY A 276 19.38 -5.21 13.06
CA GLY A 276 18.05 -5.12 13.65
C GLY A 276 16.97 -5.94 12.92
N LYS A 277 15.73 -5.57 13.12
CA LYS A 277 14.57 -6.22 12.46
C LYS A 277 14.34 -5.64 11.09
N LEU A 278 14.16 -6.49 10.08
CA LEU A 278 13.60 -6.09 8.79
C LEU A 278 12.09 -6.34 8.79
N SER A 279 11.31 -5.29 8.59
CA SER A 279 9.86 -5.38 8.33
C SER A 279 9.59 -5.01 6.86
N VAL A 280 9.04 -5.96 6.10
CA VAL A 280 8.60 -5.72 4.72
C VAL A 280 7.11 -5.39 4.76
N PRO A 281 6.69 -4.16 4.36
CA PRO A 281 5.30 -3.74 4.48
C PRO A 281 4.37 -4.48 3.50
N GLY A 282 3.07 -4.51 3.83
CA GLY A 282 2.04 -5.20 3.03
C GLY A 282 1.75 -4.56 1.67
N SER A 283 2.29 -3.39 1.38
CA SER A 283 2.25 -2.78 0.05
C SER A 283 3.16 -3.49 -0.96
N VAL A 284 4.24 -4.14 -0.47
CA VAL A 284 5.20 -4.84 -1.33
C VAL A 284 4.58 -6.12 -1.85
N THR A 285 4.52 -6.26 -3.17
CA THR A 285 4.01 -7.48 -3.83
C THR A 285 5.12 -8.41 -4.28
N LYS A 286 6.31 -7.87 -4.56
CA LYS A 286 7.44 -8.64 -5.08
C LYS A 286 8.77 -8.22 -4.46
N ILE A 287 9.53 -9.21 -4.03
CA ILE A 287 10.93 -9.06 -3.59
C ILE A 287 11.81 -9.70 -4.66
N GLY A 288 12.71 -8.92 -5.25
CA GLY A 288 13.58 -9.35 -6.36
C GLY A 288 14.68 -10.35 -5.95
N GLU A 289 15.32 -10.93 -6.95
CA GLU A 289 16.50 -11.78 -6.80
C GLU A 289 17.59 -11.09 -5.98
N LYS A 290 18.16 -11.74 -4.95
CA LYS A 290 19.25 -11.20 -4.11
C LYS A 290 18.92 -9.86 -3.40
N ALA A 291 17.66 -9.45 -3.30
CA ALA A 291 17.28 -8.11 -2.86
C ALA A 291 17.88 -7.69 -1.52
N PHE A 292 17.98 -8.60 -0.56
CA PHE A 292 18.53 -8.40 0.77
C PHE A 292 19.73 -9.30 1.10
N MET A 293 20.35 -9.91 0.07
CA MET A 293 21.46 -10.85 0.26
C MET A 293 22.59 -10.26 1.10
N SER A 294 23.17 -11.07 1.99
CA SER A 294 24.37 -10.73 2.79
C SER A 294 24.19 -9.51 3.70
N ASN A 295 23.04 -9.37 4.38
CA ASN A 295 22.81 -8.42 5.45
C ASN A 295 22.92 -9.08 6.85
N LYS A 296 22.88 -8.26 7.91
CA LYS A 296 23.04 -8.69 9.31
C LYS A 296 21.76 -8.51 10.13
N PHE A 297 20.61 -8.60 9.49
CA PHE A 297 19.32 -8.53 10.20
C PHE A 297 19.28 -9.59 11.32
N THR A 298 18.62 -9.27 12.41
CA THR A 298 18.41 -10.20 13.53
C THR A 298 17.09 -10.96 13.40
N SER A 299 16.09 -10.34 12.79
CA SER A 299 14.81 -10.98 12.47
C SER A 299 14.22 -10.39 11.19
N ILE A 300 13.34 -11.16 10.53
CA ILE A 300 12.66 -10.75 9.30
C ILE A 300 11.16 -10.99 9.49
N GLN A 301 10.35 -9.98 9.20
CA GLN A 301 8.90 -10.07 9.14
C GLN A 301 8.42 -9.64 7.76
N ILE A 302 7.57 -10.47 7.12
CA ILE A 302 7.03 -10.20 5.78
C ILE A 302 5.51 -10.12 5.88
N ALA A 303 4.96 -8.94 5.58
CA ALA A 303 3.51 -8.71 5.65
C ALA A 303 2.75 -9.34 4.46
N ASN A 304 1.44 -9.42 4.56
CA ASN A 304 0.51 -10.19 3.72
C ASN A 304 0.42 -9.76 2.23
N GLY A 305 1.06 -8.69 1.81
CA GLY A 305 1.04 -8.25 0.40
C GLY A 305 1.99 -9.01 -0.52
N VAL A 306 3.05 -9.62 0.04
CA VAL A 306 4.10 -10.26 -0.75
C VAL A 306 3.61 -11.57 -1.37
N THR A 307 3.63 -11.64 -2.70
CA THR A 307 3.23 -12.82 -3.48
C THR A 307 4.42 -13.57 -4.09
N SER A 308 5.60 -12.93 -4.16
CA SER A 308 6.79 -13.54 -4.76
C SER A 308 8.07 -13.07 -4.06
N ILE A 309 8.92 -14.02 -3.72
CA ILE A 309 10.28 -13.82 -3.20
C ILE A 309 11.27 -14.42 -4.19
N GLY A 310 12.20 -13.60 -4.69
CA GLY A 310 13.16 -13.99 -5.72
C GLY A 310 14.25 -14.93 -5.22
N GLU A 311 15.00 -15.50 -6.18
CA GLU A 311 16.15 -16.36 -5.94
C GLU A 311 17.20 -15.65 -5.08
N TYR A 312 17.75 -16.31 -4.06
CA TYR A 312 18.74 -15.77 -3.10
C TYR A 312 18.33 -14.49 -2.37
N ALA A 313 17.06 -14.14 -2.32
CA ALA A 313 16.60 -12.83 -1.83
C ALA A 313 17.15 -12.46 -0.44
N PHE A 314 17.24 -13.42 0.48
CA PHE A 314 17.77 -13.25 1.85
C PHE A 314 19.02 -14.11 2.11
N SER A 315 19.60 -14.68 1.06
CA SER A 315 20.76 -15.57 1.21
C SER A 315 21.91 -14.89 1.94
N GLY A 316 22.57 -15.61 2.86
CA GLY A 316 23.71 -15.08 3.61
C GLY A 316 23.38 -14.10 4.71
N CYS A 317 22.11 -13.93 5.09
CA CYS A 317 21.71 -13.16 6.29
C CYS A 317 21.97 -14.00 7.55
N THR A 318 23.24 -14.17 7.91
CA THR A 318 23.69 -15.15 8.91
C THR A 318 23.31 -14.80 10.35
N SER A 319 22.91 -13.58 10.65
CA SER A 319 22.50 -13.13 11.99
C SER A 319 21.02 -13.34 12.29
N VAL A 320 20.21 -13.73 11.31
CA VAL A 320 18.77 -13.90 11.49
C VAL A 320 18.48 -15.13 12.33
N HIS A 321 17.92 -14.90 13.52
CA HIS A 321 17.47 -15.97 14.44
C HIS A 321 15.99 -16.34 14.22
N SER A 322 15.15 -15.45 13.68
CA SER A 322 13.73 -15.75 13.41
C SER A 322 13.22 -15.09 12.14
N ILE A 323 12.30 -15.79 11.46
CA ILE A 323 11.62 -15.31 10.26
C ILE A 323 10.13 -15.52 10.42
N ASP A 324 9.33 -14.48 10.15
CA ASP A 324 7.88 -14.56 10.07
C ASP A 324 7.43 -14.59 8.60
N LEU A 325 6.92 -15.73 8.17
CA LEU A 325 6.31 -16.00 6.87
C LEU A 325 4.79 -16.26 6.99
N SER A 326 4.22 -16.20 8.19
CA SER A 326 2.84 -16.63 8.46
C SER A 326 1.80 -15.87 7.62
N SER A 327 2.06 -14.60 7.31
CA SER A 327 1.16 -13.76 6.52
C SER A 327 1.20 -14.04 5.01
N ILE A 328 2.17 -14.82 4.51
CA ILE A 328 2.42 -15.05 3.08
C ILE A 328 2.33 -16.53 2.67
N ALA A 329 1.37 -17.24 3.23
CA ALA A 329 1.20 -18.70 3.01
C ALA A 329 1.09 -19.11 1.53
N GLN A 330 0.64 -18.22 0.65
CA GLN A 330 0.45 -18.45 -0.78
C GLN A 330 1.58 -17.87 -1.66
N ALA A 331 2.63 -17.30 -1.06
CA ALA A 331 3.73 -16.73 -1.82
C ALA A 331 4.57 -17.82 -2.52
N THR A 332 5.13 -17.45 -3.67
CA THR A 332 6.14 -18.26 -4.36
C THR A 332 7.54 -17.91 -3.86
N TYR A 333 8.38 -18.92 -3.72
CA TYR A 333 9.76 -18.76 -3.27
C TYR A 333 10.72 -19.17 -4.39
N GLY A 334 11.62 -18.28 -4.78
CA GLY A 334 12.71 -18.59 -5.68
C GLY A 334 13.74 -19.53 -5.03
N ASP A 335 14.57 -20.16 -5.85
CA ASP A 335 15.59 -21.09 -5.39
C ASP A 335 16.54 -20.42 -4.39
N ASN A 336 16.83 -21.11 -3.29
CA ASN A 336 17.78 -20.62 -2.29
C ASN A 336 17.46 -19.23 -1.70
N ALA A 337 16.19 -18.82 -1.71
CA ALA A 337 15.79 -17.49 -1.22
C ALA A 337 16.32 -17.19 0.20
N PHE A 338 16.43 -18.21 1.04
CA PHE A 338 16.93 -18.15 2.40
C PHE A 338 18.21 -18.98 2.64
N ALA A 339 19.00 -19.23 1.61
CA ALA A 339 20.20 -20.05 1.73
C ALA A 339 21.25 -19.41 2.65
N SER A 340 22.07 -20.26 3.28
CA SER A 340 23.16 -19.82 4.15
C SER A 340 22.73 -18.91 5.31
N MET A 341 21.54 -19.12 5.83
CA MET A 341 21.03 -18.46 7.03
C MET A 341 21.18 -19.38 8.24
N SER A 342 21.43 -18.80 9.40
CA SER A 342 21.51 -19.53 10.69
C SER A 342 20.17 -19.51 11.45
N THR A 343 19.07 -19.37 10.73
CA THR A 343 17.74 -19.17 11.31
C THR A 343 17.31 -20.37 12.14
N LYS A 344 16.94 -20.11 13.38
CA LYS A 344 16.54 -21.14 14.35
C LYS A 344 15.02 -21.30 14.41
N LEU A 345 14.25 -20.24 14.19
CA LEU A 345 12.80 -20.20 14.38
C LEU A 345 12.09 -19.60 13.17
N ILE A 346 11.14 -20.34 12.61
CA ILE A 346 10.37 -19.92 11.43
C ILE A 346 8.88 -20.00 11.74
N TYR A 347 8.20 -18.86 11.65
CA TYR A 347 6.76 -18.78 11.78
C TYR A 347 6.11 -19.00 10.42
N VAL A 348 5.15 -19.91 10.36
CA VAL A 348 4.37 -20.27 9.16
C VAL A 348 2.90 -20.35 9.53
N ASP A 349 2.01 -20.15 8.55
CA ASP A 349 0.58 -20.21 8.79
C ASP A 349 0.09 -21.63 9.08
N ASN A 350 0.52 -22.61 8.28
CA ASN A 350 0.00 -23.95 8.31
C ASN A 350 1.06 -25.00 7.92
N LEU A 351 0.69 -26.29 8.04
CA LEU A 351 1.55 -27.42 7.71
C LEU A 351 1.96 -27.47 6.22
N THR A 352 1.10 -27.01 5.32
CA THR A 352 1.42 -26.95 3.88
C THR A 352 2.54 -25.98 3.62
N GLN A 353 2.46 -24.77 4.18
CA GLN A 353 3.51 -23.77 4.07
C GLN A 353 4.81 -24.28 4.72
N LYS A 354 4.73 -24.90 5.92
CA LYS A 354 5.89 -25.54 6.56
C LYS A 354 6.58 -26.51 5.59
N SER A 355 5.83 -27.45 5.02
CA SER A 355 6.38 -28.47 4.09
C SER A 355 7.01 -27.84 2.86
N THR A 356 6.39 -26.79 2.30
CA THR A 356 6.91 -26.05 1.15
C THR A 356 8.24 -25.39 1.49
N VAL A 357 8.27 -24.60 2.57
CA VAL A 357 9.47 -23.86 3.00
C VAL A 357 10.61 -24.83 3.39
N GLU A 358 10.31 -25.91 4.10
CA GLU A 358 11.26 -26.92 4.52
C GLU A 358 11.89 -27.64 3.30
N SER A 359 11.08 -28.06 2.33
CA SER A 359 11.54 -28.80 1.16
C SER A 359 12.25 -27.93 0.11
N THR A 360 11.79 -26.71 -0.11
CA THR A 360 12.33 -25.84 -1.18
C THR A 360 13.47 -24.94 -0.72
N GLN A 361 13.55 -24.61 0.59
CA GLN A 361 14.53 -23.66 1.14
C GLN A 361 15.57 -24.30 2.07
N GLY A 362 15.51 -25.61 2.28
CA GLY A 362 16.53 -26.36 3.02
C GLY A 362 16.55 -26.13 4.54
N PHE A 363 15.45 -25.69 5.15
CA PHE A 363 15.32 -25.47 6.59
C PHE A 363 15.13 -26.78 7.39
N THR A 364 15.95 -27.78 7.18
CA THR A 364 15.78 -29.12 7.76
C THR A 364 16.06 -29.25 9.25
N SER A 365 16.75 -28.25 9.84
CA SER A 365 17.11 -28.24 11.28
C SER A 365 16.46 -27.10 12.06
N SER A 366 15.57 -26.35 11.43
CA SER A 366 14.92 -25.21 12.06
C SER A 366 13.72 -25.63 12.91
N VAL A 367 13.38 -24.78 13.88
CA VAL A 367 12.13 -24.88 14.63
C VAL A 367 11.03 -24.20 13.83
N PHE A 368 9.89 -24.85 13.71
CA PHE A 368 8.73 -24.26 13.08
C PHE A 368 7.66 -23.92 14.12
N ALA A 369 7.07 -22.72 14.01
CA ALA A 369 5.94 -22.28 14.81
C ALA A 369 4.74 -22.01 13.85
N ILE A 370 3.74 -22.89 13.89
CA ILE A 370 2.55 -22.85 13.04
C ILE A 370 1.51 -21.95 13.69
N THR A 371 1.20 -20.83 13.07
CA THR A 371 0.32 -19.80 13.65
C THR A 371 -1.16 -20.15 13.55
N ASN A 372 -1.55 -21.11 12.70
CA ASN A 372 -2.94 -21.54 12.53
C ASN A 372 -3.87 -20.35 12.20
N GLY A 373 -3.48 -19.52 11.23
CA GLY A 373 -4.22 -18.34 10.81
C GLY A 373 -3.95 -17.09 11.67
N GLY A 374 -2.97 -17.13 12.57
CA GLY A 374 -2.49 -15.95 13.29
C GLY A 374 -1.39 -15.23 12.51
N THR A 375 -1.28 -13.94 12.74
CA THR A 375 -0.25 -13.05 12.20
C THR A 375 0.40 -12.25 13.31
N PHE A 376 1.43 -11.50 13.02
CA PHE A 376 2.09 -10.67 14.02
C PHE A 376 1.90 -9.19 13.69
N ALA A 377 1.70 -8.37 14.73
CA ALA A 377 1.67 -6.92 14.59
C ALA A 377 2.97 -6.40 13.95
N GLU A 378 2.91 -5.27 13.25
CA GLU A 378 4.08 -4.66 12.58
C GLU A 378 5.22 -4.38 13.58
N ASN A 379 4.88 -4.01 14.81
CA ASN A 379 5.82 -3.75 15.90
C ASN A 379 6.16 -4.98 16.74
N ALA A 380 5.74 -6.18 16.36
CA ALA A 380 6.07 -7.40 17.10
C ALA A 380 7.58 -7.59 17.25
N THR A 381 8.01 -8.03 18.41
CA THR A 381 9.41 -8.34 18.70
C THR A 381 9.64 -9.84 18.61
N PHE A 382 10.77 -10.23 18.01
CA PHE A 382 11.19 -11.61 17.87
C PHE A 382 12.50 -11.78 18.65
N GLU A 383 12.42 -12.36 19.84
CA GLU A 383 13.58 -12.61 20.69
C GLU A 383 14.18 -14.01 20.37
N GLU A 384 15.50 -14.13 20.40
CA GLU A 384 16.16 -15.41 20.14
C GLU A 384 15.71 -16.47 21.14
N GLY A 385 15.29 -17.63 20.65
CA GLY A 385 14.87 -18.77 21.46
C GLY A 385 13.50 -18.63 22.13
N LYS A 386 12.77 -17.52 21.93
CA LYS A 386 11.42 -17.32 22.45
C LYS A 386 10.37 -17.39 21.35
N LEU A 387 9.22 -17.96 21.66
CA LEU A 387 8.06 -17.99 20.81
C LEU A 387 7.28 -16.68 20.95
N ALA A 388 7.23 -15.88 19.88
CA ALA A 388 6.49 -14.61 19.85
C ALA A 388 4.97 -14.87 19.93
N ILE A 389 4.22 -13.91 20.45
CA ILE A 389 2.76 -14.01 20.58
C ILE A 389 2.12 -13.48 19.30
N PRO A 390 1.42 -14.33 18.54
CA PRO A 390 0.67 -13.90 17.36
C PRO A 390 -0.69 -13.32 17.73
N GLU A 391 -1.31 -12.63 16.77
CA GLU A 391 -2.66 -12.09 16.86
C GLU A 391 -3.56 -12.73 15.82
N LYS A 392 -4.84 -12.92 16.13
CA LYS A 392 -5.84 -13.40 15.21
C LYS A 392 -7.16 -12.72 15.51
N THR A 393 -7.76 -12.10 14.49
CA THR A 393 -9.05 -11.40 14.63
C THR A 393 -10.09 -12.34 15.20
N ASP A 394 -10.86 -11.87 16.16
CA ASP A 394 -11.92 -12.60 16.86
C ASP A 394 -11.47 -13.79 17.72
N TYR A 395 -10.16 -13.97 17.92
CA TYR A 395 -9.64 -15.07 18.73
C TYR A 395 -8.70 -14.58 19.83
N THR A 396 -8.71 -15.29 20.94
CA THR A 396 -7.73 -15.14 22.03
C THR A 396 -6.67 -16.21 21.91
N PHE A 397 -5.39 -15.80 21.90
CA PHE A 397 -4.25 -16.72 21.92
C PHE A 397 -4.17 -17.43 23.26
N LYS A 398 -4.11 -18.78 23.25
CA LYS A 398 -4.03 -19.63 24.45
C LYS A 398 -2.66 -20.22 24.69
N GLY A 399 -1.72 -19.99 23.81
CA GLY A 399 -0.34 -20.46 23.93
C GLY A 399 0.14 -21.28 22.77
N TRP A 400 1.42 -21.58 22.79
CA TRP A 400 2.09 -22.50 21.86
C TRP A 400 2.13 -23.91 22.44
N TYR A 401 1.85 -24.91 21.64
CA TYR A 401 1.83 -26.35 22.02
C TYR A 401 2.77 -27.15 21.11
N GLU A 402 3.34 -28.25 21.63
CA GLU A 402 4.28 -29.11 20.92
C GLU A 402 3.59 -30.13 19.97
N ASN A 403 2.26 -30.20 19.96
CA ASN A 403 1.47 -31.07 19.10
C ASN A 403 0.20 -30.36 18.60
N ALA A 404 -0.38 -30.88 17.53
CA ALA A 404 -1.56 -30.28 16.87
C ALA A 404 -2.86 -30.54 17.68
N GLU A 405 -2.87 -31.49 18.59
CA GLU A 405 -3.99 -31.84 19.48
C GLU A 405 -4.07 -30.90 20.67
N PHE A 406 -3.04 -30.05 20.87
CA PHE A 406 -2.91 -29.12 21.98
C PHE A 406 -2.89 -29.77 23.36
N ASP A 407 -2.34 -30.97 23.44
CA ASP A 407 -2.13 -31.70 24.69
C ASP A 407 -0.93 -31.16 25.46
N GLY A 408 -1.00 -31.26 26.80
CA GLY A 408 0.06 -30.77 27.68
C GLY A 408 -0.04 -29.30 28.04
N ASN A 409 1.10 -28.71 28.43
CA ASN A 409 1.19 -27.32 28.82
C ASN A 409 1.65 -26.41 27.66
N ALA A 410 1.15 -25.19 27.66
CA ALA A 410 1.64 -24.18 26.73
C ALA A 410 3.10 -23.83 27.06
N VAL A 411 3.89 -23.59 26.01
CA VAL A 411 5.33 -23.26 26.10
C VAL A 411 5.60 -21.85 25.55
N THR A 412 6.70 -21.25 26.00
CA THR A 412 7.12 -19.89 25.58
C THR A 412 8.50 -19.88 24.93
N THR A 413 9.22 -20.97 24.99
CA THR A 413 10.57 -21.12 24.45
C THR A 413 10.61 -22.15 23.32
N ALA A 414 11.45 -21.91 22.34
CA ALA A 414 11.65 -22.77 21.21
C ALA A 414 12.85 -23.70 21.44
N GLU A 415 12.68 -25.00 21.19
CA GLU A 415 13.73 -26.03 21.25
C GLU A 415 14.02 -26.61 19.86
N THR A 416 15.29 -26.80 19.54
CA THR A 416 15.72 -27.31 18.23
C THR A 416 15.04 -28.63 17.87
N GLY A 417 14.57 -28.75 16.63
CA GLY A 417 13.94 -29.96 16.09
C GLY A 417 12.47 -30.14 16.45
N LYS A 418 11.87 -29.22 17.18
CA LYS A 418 10.45 -29.25 17.50
C LYS A 418 9.62 -28.39 16.51
N THR A 419 8.33 -28.72 16.44
CA THR A 419 7.30 -27.90 15.77
C THR A 419 6.27 -27.49 16.81
N TYR A 420 5.86 -26.22 16.78
CA TYR A 420 4.90 -25.65 17.72
C TYR A 420 3.64 -25.21 16.98
N TYR A 421 2.50 -25.27 17.68
CA TYR A 421 1.17 -24.98 17.14
C TYR A 421 0.48 -23.93 18.01
N ALA A 422 0.05 -22.84 17.40
CA ALA A 422 -0.75 -21.82 18.09
C ALA A 422 -2.16 -22.34 18.38
N LYS A 423 -2.55 -22.31 19.65
CA LYS A 423 -3.92 -22.60 20.08
C LYS A 423 -4.74 -21.32 20.17
N TRP A 424 -5.91 -21.35 19.57
CA TRP A 424 -6.83 -20.24 19.53
C TRP A 424 -8.15 -20.60 20.17
N GLU A 425 -8.71 -19.66 20.91
CA GLU A 425 -10.08 -19.75 21.40
C GLU A 425 -10.85 -18.54 20.90
N LEU A 426 -12.05 -18.77 20.33
CA LEU A 426 -12.89 -17.69 19.82
C LEU A 426 -13.22 -16.70 20.94
N THR A 427 -12.94 -15.44 20.76
CA THR A 427 -13.27 -14.39 21.72
C THR A 427 -14.77 -14.15 21.68
N PRO A 428 -15.49 -14.37 22.79
CA PRO A 428 -16.93 -14.16 22.82
C PRO A 428 -17.26 -12.68 22.63
N VAL A 429 -17.93 -12.35 21.54
CA VAL A 429 -18.50 -11.04 21.27
C VAL A 429 -20.00 -11.21 21.09
N ALA A 430 -20.79 -10.52 21.90
CA ALA A 430 -22.23 -10.55 21.77
C ALA A 430 -22.67 -9.76 20.53
N ALA A 431 -23.63 -10.28 19.77
CA ALA A 431 -24.27 -9.55 18.71
C ALA A 431 -25.08 -8.37 19.29
N THR A 432 -25.03 -7.22 18.65
CA THR A 432 -25.84 -6.06 19.00
C THR A 432 -26.74 -5.65 17.85
N MET A 433 -27.89 -5.08 18.16
CA MET A 433 -28.86 -4.60 17.19
C MET A 433 -29.29 -3.18 17.53
N THR A 434 -29.57 -2.37 16.52
CA THR A 434 -30.20 -1.05 16.68
C THR A 434 -31.46 -0.98 15.82
N ALA A 435 -32.47 -0.24 16.30
CA ALA A 435 -33.68 0.08 15.55
C ALA A 435 -33.91 1.57 15.62
N THR A 436 -34.08 2.23 14.47
CA THR A 436 -34.27 3.69 14.38
C THR A 436 -35.33 4.03 13.34
N THR A 437 -35.97 5.19 13.48
CA THR A 437 -36.85 5.73 12.46
C THR A 437 -36.17 6.86 11.69
N SER A 438 -36.50 7.03 10.41
CA SER A 438 -35.91 8.08 9.56
C SER A 438 -36.45 9.48 9.88
N LYS A 439 -37.60 9.60 10.55
CA LYS A 439 -38.24 10.87 10.92
C LYS A 439 -38.62 10.85 12.40
N SER A 440 -38.79 12.03 12.98
CA SER A 440 -39.21 12.20 14.37
C SER A 440 -40.73 11.93 14.60
N ALA A 441 -41.55 12.02 13.55
CA ALA A 441 -42.95 11.67 13.57
C ALA A 441 -43.50 11.39 12.17
N TYR A 442 -44.63 10.67 12.10
CA TYR A 442 -45.25 10.18 10.87
C TYR A 442 -46.75 10.45 10.94
N LEU A 443 -47.45 10.32 9.81
CA LEU A 443 -48.92 10.48 9.78
C LEU A 443 -49.59 9.10 9.88
N VAL A 444 -50.78 9.08 10.45
CA VAL A 444 -51.66 7.92 10.46
C VAL A 444 -51.87 7.40 9.03
N ASN A 445 -51.90 6.07 8.85
CA ASN A 445 -52.07 5.38 7.58
C ASN A 445 -50.93 5.65 6.54
N THR A 446 -49.80 6.15 6.99
CA THR A 446 -48.62 6.28 6.14
C THR A 446 -47.49 5.30 6.59
N PRO A 447 -46.68 4.76 5.67
CA PRO A 447 -45.60 3.89 6.06
C PRO A 447 -44.53 4.63 6.90
N VAL A 448 -44.15 3.97 7.99
CA VAL A 448 -43.05 4.37 8.88
C VAL A 448 -41.84 3.50 8.55
N ASP A 449 -40.74 4.09 8.19
CA ASP A 449 -39.49 3.38 7.95
C ASP A 449 -38.79 3.07 9.27
N VAL A 450 -38.78 1.81 9.67
CA VAL A 450 -38.02 1.34 10.82
C VAL A 450 -36.73 0.68 10.31
N ASN A 451 -35.62 1.35 10.50
CA ASN A 451 -34.30 0.92 10.07
C ASN A 451 -33.63 0.06 11.16
N ILE A 452 -33.32 -1.15 10.81
CA ILE A 452 -32.64 -2.12 11.67
C ILE A 452 -31.19 -2.29 11.22
N ALA A 453 -30.26 -2.21 12.14
CA ALA A 453 -28.85 -2.54 11.87
C ALA A 453 -28.33 -3.50 12.94
N ILE A 454 -27.58 -4.54 12.50
CA ILE A 454 -26.99 -5.54 13.37
C ILE A 454 -25.48 -5.50 13.23
N ALA A 455 -24.79 -5.34 14.36
CA ALA A 455 -23.37 -5.64 14.48
C ALA A 455 -23.24 -7.10 14.95
N PRO A 456 -22.66 -7.98 14.10
CA PRO A 456 -22.61 -9.40 14.39
C PRO A 456 -21.66 -9.71 15.53
N GLY A 457 -22.06 -10.68 16.37
CA GLY A 457 -21.22 -11.27 17.40
C GLY A 457 -20.76 -12.67 17.01
N THR A 458 -19.94 -13.26 17.85
CA THR A 458 -19.42 -14.62 17.65
C THR A 458 -20.50 -15.71 17.77
N ASP A 459 -21.64 -15.39 18.34
CA ASP A 459 -22.80 -16.28 18.53
C ASP A 459 -23.84 -16.18 17.42
N MET A 460 -23.60 -15.34 16.39
CA MET A 460 -24.52 -15.21 15.25
C MET A 460 -24.74 -16.50 14.47
N TYR A 461 -23.83 -17.47 14.54
CA TYR A 461 -24.04 -18.80 13.93
C TYR A 461 -25.25 -19.55 14.53
N LYS A 462 -25.66 -19.22 15.77
CA LYS A 462 -26.82 -19.86 16.44
C LYS A 462 -28.14 -19.56 15.76
N ILE A 463 -28.19 -18.53 14.88
CA ILE A 463 -29.43 -18.22 14.12
C ILE A 463 -29.73 -19.19 12.98
N LEU A 464 -28.85 -20.13 12.66
CA LEU A 464 -29.01 -21.03 11.49
C LEU A 464 -30.38 -21.72 11.39
N ASN A 465 -30.96 -22.08 12.53
CA ASN A 465 -32.30 -22.63 12.62
C ASN A 465 -33.18 -21.80 13.56
N GLY A 466 -32.84 -20.55 13.72
CA GLY A 466 -33.57 -19.64 14.62
C GLY A 466 -34.68 -18.88 13.93
N SER A 467 -35.19 -17.85 14.61
CA SER A 467 -36.29 -17.02 14.15
C SER A 467 -36.01 -15.51 14.29
N VAL A 468 -36.79 -14.74 13.55
CA VAL A 468 -36.93 -13.28 13.69
C VAL A 468 -38.32 -13.02 14.29
N ALA A 469 -38.34 -12.40 15.45
CA ALA A 469 -39.55 -12.02 16.14
C ALA A 469 -39.81 -10.53 16.07
N LEU A 470 -41.05 -10.13 15.77
CA LEU A 470 -41.52 -8.76 15.73
C LEU A 470 -42.38 -8.49 16.95
N THR A 471 -42.19 -7.35 17.61
CA THR A 471 -42.99 -6.93 18.77
C THR A 471 -43.67 -5.62 18.45
N TYR A 472 -45.00 -5.61 18.39
CA TYR A 472 -45.84 -4.44 18.19
C TYR A 472 -47.25 -4.69 18.70
N GLY A 473 -47.99 -3.62 18.97
CA GLY A 473 -49.36 -3.68 19.46
C GLY A 473 -50.45 -3.73 18.36
N ASP A 474 -51.71 -3.68 18.78
CA ASP A 474 -52.88 -3.74 17.88
C ASP A 474 -53.10 -2.47 17.06
N GLU A 475 -52.36 -1.39 17.34
CA GLU A 475 -52.36 -0.13 16.61
C GLU A 475 -51.64 -0.24 15.24
N VAL A 476 -50.83 -1.23 15.04
CA VAL A 476 -50.22 -1.54 13.75
C VAL A 476 -51.27 -2.16 12.82
N GLU A 477 -51.43 -1.57 11.63
CA GLU A 477 -52.30 -2.09 10.58
C GLU A 477 -51.61 -3.19 9.80
N LYS A 478 -50.36 -2.89 9.34
CA LYS A 478 -49.53 -3.85 8.62
C LYS A 478 -48.06 -3.57 8.83
N VAL A 479 -47.24 -4.60 8.65
CA VAL A 479 -45.78 -4.54 8.56
C VAL A 479 -45.40 -5.12 7.22
N GLU A 480 -44.64 -4.39 6.45
CA GLU A 480 -44.15 -4.80 5.14
C GLU A 480 -42.63 -4.90 5.10
N LEU A 481 -42.17 -5.80 4.28
CA LEU A 481 -40.76 -6.04 4.00
C LEU A 481 -40.60 -6.12 2.50
N ASN A 482 -39.88 -5.13 1.89
CA ASN A 482 -39.74 -5.03 0.44
C ASN A 482 -41.10 -5.09 -0.30
N GLY A 483 -42.11 -4.39 0.20
CA GLY A 483 -43.45 -4.37 -0.36
C GLY A 483 -44.24 -5.68 -0.19
N LYS A 484 -43.78 -6.63 0.64
CA LYS A 484 -44.52 -7.85 1.00
C LYS A 484 -44.92 -7.77 2.45
N GLU A 485 -46.21 -7.97 2.70
CA GLU A 485 -46.77 -7.97 4.03
C GLU A 485 -46.30 -9.17 4.86
N LEU A 486 -45.94 -8.91 6.10
CA LEU A 486 -45.62 -9.88 7.13
C LEU A 486 -46.86 -10.07 8.00
N THR A 487 -47.51 -11.22 7.85
CA THR A 487 -48.79 -11.53 8.50
C THR A 487 -48.65 -12.14 9.90
N GLU A 488 -47.44 -12.58 10.24
CA GLU A 488 -47.10 -13.17 11.53
C GLU A 488 -46.06 -12.33 12.28
N LYS A 489 -45.96 -12.51 13.59
CA LYS A 489 -44.99 -11.82 14.43
C LYS A 489 -43.68 -12.58 14.61
N GLU A 490 -43.60 -13.82 14.13
CA GLU A 490 -42.36 -14.62 14.20
C GLU A 490 -42.20 -15.46 12.93
N TYR A 491 -41.02 -15.43 12.35
CA TYR A 491 -40.63 -16.13 11.12
C TYR A 491 -39.33 -16.87 11.33
N THR A 492 -39.23 -18.10 10.81
CA THR A 492 -37.88 -18.71 10.73
C THR A 492 -36.99 -17.94 9.77
N VAL A 493 -35.72 -17.89 10.07
CA VAL A 493 -34.69 -17.25 9.21
C VAL A 493 -34.75 -17.87 7.81
N GLN A 494 -35.01 -19.17 7.71
CA GLN A 494 -35.07 -19.90 6.46
C GLN A 494 -36.31 -19.56 5.63
N GLU A 495 -37.47 -19.38 6.25
CA GLU A 495 -38.70 -18.93 5.56
C GLU A 495 -38.54 -17.52 4.98
N LEU A 496 -37.98 -16.61 5.75
CA LEU A 496 -37.70 -15.26 5.27
C LEU A 496 -36.68 -15.25 4.09
N ALA A 497 -35.64 -16.05 4.17
CA ALA A 497 -34.65 -16.17 3.11
C ALA A 497 -35.26 -16.75 1.82
N GLN A 498 -36.10 -17.78 1.91
CA GLN A 498 -36.76 -18.40 0.76
C GLN A 498 -37.83 -17.51 0.12
N LYS A 499 -38.65 -16.82 0.94
CA LYS A 499 -39.73 -15.93 0.46
C LYS A 499 -39.15 -14.74 -0.35
N MET A 500 -37.90 -14.36 -0.13
CA MET A 500 -37.33 -13.12 -0.67
C MET A 500 -36.31 -13.32 -1.80
N LYS A 501 -35.90 -14.52 -2.17
CA LYS A 501 -34.92 -14.84 -3.23
C LYS A 501 -33.64 -13.99 -3.14
N LEU A 502 -33.04 -13.94 -1.96
CA LEU A 502 -31.89 -13.06 -1.70
C LEU A 502 -30.58 -13.65 -2.23
N THR A 503 -29.83 -12.85 -2.99
CA THR A 503 -28.59 -13.25 -3.68
C THR A 503 -27.34 -12.48 -3.21
N SER A 504 -27.45 -11.50 -2.31
CA SER A 504 -26.34 -10.62 -1.93
C SER A 504 -25.52 -11.13 -0.75
N ARG A 505 -24.19 -10.98 -0.83
CA ARG A 505 -23.20 -11.30 0.21
C ARG A 505 -22.62 -10.00 0.80
N SER A 506 -23.39 -9.30 1.63
CA SER A 506 -22.89 -8.12 2.34
C SER A 506 -22.54 -8.47 3.79
N SER A 507 -21.42 -7.91 4.30
CA SER A 507 -21.03 -8.02 5.72
C SER A 507 -21.83 -7.09 6.64
N ASN A 508 -22.52 -6.10 6.07
CA ASN A 508 -23.37 -5.17 6.83
C ASN A 508 -24.80 -5.71 6.88
N ILE A 509 -25.30 -5.95 8.09
CA ILE A 509 -26.67 -6.42 8.30
C ILE A 509 -27.56 -5.21 8.59
N LYS A 510 -28.23 -4.72 7.55
CA LYS A 510 -29.18 -3.60 7.63
C LYS A 510 -30.50 -3.98 6.98
N ALA A 511 -31.60 -3.45 7.51
CA ALA A 511 -32.94 -3.72 6.99
C ALA A 511 -33.89 -2.54 7.30
N THR A 512 -34.86 -2.30 6.42
CA THR A 512 -35.94 -1.36 6.64
C THR A 512 -37.29 -2.10 6.60
N LEU A 513 -38.05 -1.97 7.68
CA LEU A 513 -39.43 -2.39 7.75
C LEU A 513 -40.33 -1.19 7.53
N ASN A 514 -41.35 -1.34 6.68
CA ASN A 514 -42.39 -0.34 6.50
C ASN A 514 -43.58 -0.71 7.39
N VAL A 515 -43.82 0.05 8.44
CA VAL A 515 -44.87 -0.19 9.45
C VAL A 515 -45.95 0.87 9.30
N THR A 516 -47.21 0.43 9.08
CA THR A 516 -48.35 1.35 8.98
C THR A 516 -49.16 1.30 10.27
N TYR A 517 -49.44 2.46 10.84
CA TYR A 517 -50.23 2.62 12.07
C TYR A 517 -51.60 3.22 11.76
N LYS A 518 -52.66 2.64 12.35
CA LYS A 518 -54.06 3.09 12.20
C LYS A 518 -54.50 4.09 13.24
N LYS A 519 -53.64 4.46 14.17
CA LYS A 519 -53.94 5.44 15.25
C LYS A 519 -52.76 6.36 15.48
N ALA A 520 -53.08 7.60 15.88
CA ALA A 520 -52.07 8.52 16.40
C ALA A 520 -51.66 8.15 17.82
N GLY A 521 -50.41 8.42 18.16
CA GLY A 521 -49.83 8.09 19.48
C GLY A 521 -48.35 7.85 19.45
N LYS A 522 -47.84 7.36 20.56
CA LYS A 522 -46.46 6.87 20.68
C LYS A 522 -46.48 5.38 20.89
N PHE A 523 -45.85 4.64 20.02
CA PHE A 523 -45.92 3.20 19.99
C PHE A 523 -44.52 2.58 19.94
N ASP A 524 -44.30 1.50 20.65
CA ASP A 524 -43.06 0.77 20.63
C ASP A 524 -43.09 -0.29 19.53
N PHE A 525 -42.04 -0.37 18.73
CA PHE A 525 -41.80 -1.39 17.73
C PHE A 525 -40.47 -2.09 17.99
N GLY A 526 -40.45 -3.42 18.05
CA GLY A 526 -39.26 -4.19 18.34
C GLY A 526 -38.99 -5.31 17.34
N VAL A 527 -37.71 -5.64 17.19
CA VAL A 527 -37.21 -6.79 16.42
C VAL A 527 -36.21 -7.56 17.27
N ALA A 528 -36.33 -8.88 17.28
CA ALA A 528 -35.40 -9.77 17.96
C ALA A 528 -34.96 -10.93 17.06
N LEU A 529 -33.68 -11.30 17.12
CA LEU A 529 -33.15 -12.54 16.57
C LEU A 529 -33.05 -13.55 17.70
N LYS A 530 -33.54 -14.75 17.45
CA LYS A 530 -33.55 -15.89 18.40
C LYS A 530 -32.83 -17.09 17.80
N ASP A 531 -32.23 -17.90 18.64
CA ASP A 531 -31.67 -19.20 18.24
C ASP A 531 -32.74 -20.27 18.05
N ALA A 532 -32.32 -21.48 17.67
CA ALA A 532 -33.21 -22.63 17.48
C ALA A 532 -33.94 -23.08 18.75
N LYS A 533 -33.49 -22.65 19.95
CA LYS A 533 -34.14 -22.93 21.23
C LYS A 533 -35.13 -21.84 21.64
N GLY A 534 -35.15 -20.72 20.90
CA GLY A 534 -35.92 -19.53 21.21
C GLY A 534 -35.23 -18.55 22.12
N ASP A 535 -33.94 -18.78 22.47
CA ASP A 535 -33.15 -17.85 23.25
C ASP A 535 -32.75 -16.63 22.39
N GLN A 536 -32.91 -15.42 22.96
CA GLN A 536 -32.61 -14.19 22.24
C GLN A 536 -31.11 -14.01 22.06
N ILE A 537 -30.67 -13.85 20.80
CA ILE A 537 -29.30 -13.54 20.43
C ILE A 537 -29.06 -12.03 20.52
N CYS A 538 -29.91 -11.25 19.85
CA CYS A 538 -29.91 -9.79 19.95
C CYS A 538 -31.31 -9.23 19.65
N ALA A 539 -31.57 -8.03 20.15
CA ALA A 539 -32.86 -7.34 19.89
C ALA A 539 -32.68 -5.83 19.94
N ALA A 540 -33.55 -5.13 19.26
CA ALA A 540 -33.67 -3.67 19.35
C ALA A 540 -35.14 -3.27 19.23
N GLY A 541 -35.47 -2.12 19.85
CA GLY A 541 -36.77 -1.47 19.71
C GLY A 541 -36.60 0.02 19.47
N THR A 542 -37.65 0.61 18.89
CA THR A 542 -37.74 2.06 18.69
C THR A 542 -39.13 2.53 19.02
N GLN A 543 -39.24 3.74 19.57
CA GLN A 543 -40.52 4.39 19.77
C GLN A 543 -40.90 5.16 18.50
N VAL A 544 -42.06 4.88 17.95
CA VAL A 544 -42.63 5.54 16.78
C VAL A 544 -43.67 6.56 17.23
N VAL A 545 -43.55 7.78 16.77
CA VAL A 545 -44.54 8.87 17.01
C VAL A 545 -45.39 9.04 15.76
N VAL A 546 -46.71 8.91 15.91
CA VAL A 546 -47.69 9.00 14.83
C VAL A 546 -48.70 10.14 15.15
N ALA A 547 -48.90 11.06 14.20
CA ALA A 547 -49.80 12.21 14.30
C ALA A 547 -51.02 12.05 13.37
N GLU A 548 -52.14 12.69 13.68
CA GLU A 548 -53.35 12.67 12.83
C GLU A 548 -53.28 13.64 11.64
N GLU A 549 -52.64 14.81 11.79
CA GLU A 549 -52.57 15.84 10.75
C GLU A 549 -51.16 16.40 10.52
N ALA A 550 -50.88 16.84 9.29
CA ALA A 550 -49.59 17.36 8.86
C ALA A 550 -49.19 18.73 9.45
N ALA A 551 -50.11 19.42 10.12
CA ALA A 551 -49.90 20.78 10.61
C ALA A 551 -49.03 20.89 11.88
N GLU A 552 -48.64 19.78 12.49
CA GLU A 552 -47.92 19.75 13.78
C GLU A 552 -46.41 19.45 13.68
N LEU A 553 -45.85 19.39 12.47
CA LEU A 553 -44.43 19.01 12.30
C LEU A 553 -43.57 20.22 11.90
N PRO A 554 -42.66 20.72 12.77
CA PRO A 554 -41.64 21.66 12.32
C PRO A 554 -40.66 20.93 11.39
N PRO A 555 -40.26 21.51 10.25
CA PRO A 555 -39.27 20.89 9.37
C PRO A 555 -37.89 20.95 10.04
N ALA A 556 -37.45 19.86 10.61
CA ALA A 556 -36.05 19.70 11.00
C ALA A 556 -35.23 19.45 9.74
N THR A 557 -34.50 20.46 9.28
CA THR A 557 -33.50 20.29 8.24
C THR A 557 -32.41 19.36 8.78
N LYS A 558 -32.43 18.10 8.37
CA LYS A 558 -31.36 17.16 8.71
C LYS A 558 -30.08 17.57 8.00
N LEU A 559 -29.00 17.66 8.75
CA LEU A 559 -27.66 17.94 8.24
C LEU A 559 -26.80 16.68 8.33
N TYR A 560 -26.24 16.27 7.20
CA TYR A 560 -25.37 15.11 7.10
C TYR A 560 -23.90 15.52 7.00
N THR A 561 -23.00 14.65 7.41
CA THR A 561 -21.57 14.95 7.35
C THR A 561 -21.02 14.56 5.98
N LEU A 562 -20.46 15.53 5.27
CA LEU A 562 -19.63 15.32 4.10
C LEU A 562 -18.17 15.44 4.52
N THR A 563 -17.35 14.43 4.18
CA THR A 563 -15.90 14.44 4.37
C THR A 563 -15.22 14.26 3.02
N VAL A 564 -14.30 15.16 2.66
CA VAL A 564 -13.56 15.09 1.39
C VAL A 564 -12.08 15.07 1.69
N LYS A 565 -11.37 14.09 1.10
CA LYS A 565 -9.93 13.88 1.26
C LYS A 565 -9.21 14.05 -0.07
N ASN A 566 -8.07 14.72 -0.02
CA ASN A 566 -7.18 14.94 -1.16
C ASN A 566 -7.84 15.63 -2.36
N ALA A 567 -8.86 16.47 -2.13
CA ALA A 567 -9.58 17.17 -3.19
C ALA A 567 -10.27 18.44 -2.65
N ASP A 568 -10.70 19.31 -3.55
CA ASP A 568 -11.50 20.50 -3.25
C ASP A 568 -13.01 20.20 -3.36
N VAL A 569 -13.84 20.93 -2.63
CA VAL A 569 -15.29 20.76 -2.66
C VAL A 569 -16.03 22.10 -2.74
N THR A 570 -17.08 22.14 -3.56
CA THR A 570 -18.07 23.22 -3.61
C THR A 570 -19.44 22.63 -3.28
N ILE A 571 -20.16 23.22 -2.34
CA ILE A 571 -21.46 22.75 -1.87
C ILE A 571 -22.47 23.90 -2.01
N LYS A 572 -23.60 23.64 -2.66
CA LYS A 572 -24.68 24.60 -2.84
C LYS A 572 -26.03 24.04 -2.39
N ASN A 573 -26.76 24.80 -1.60
CA ASN A 573 -28.13 24.50 -1.24
C ASN A 573 -29.04 25.61 -1.82
N GLY A 574 -29.52 25.42 -3.06
CA GLY A 574 -30.09 26.47 -3.89
C GLY A 574 -29.04 27.54 -4.22
N ASP A 575 -29.32 28.82 -3.86
CA ASP A 575 -28.40 29.93 -4.09
C ASP A 575 -27.36 30.13 -2.97
N GLU A 576 -27.45 29.39 -1.85
CA GLU A 576 -26.56 29.49 -0.70
C GLU A 576 -25.38 28.53 -0.84
N GLU A 577 -24.16 29.06 -0.65
CA GLU A 577 -22.92 28.26 -0.64
C GLU A 577 -22.58 27.84 0.79
N ILE A 578 -22.39 26.53 1.01
CA ILE A 578 -21.98 25.95 2.28
C ILE A 578 -20.47 25.72 2.27
N LYS A 579 -19.75 26.31 3.24
CA LYS A 579 -18.31 26.18 3.35
C LYS A 579 -17.93 24.91 4.10
N ALA A 580 -16.96 24.18 3.56
CA ALA A 580 -16.29 23.09 4.25
C ALA A 580 -15.08 23.62 5.05
N GLU A 581 -14.84 23.05 6.21
CA GLU A 581 -13.72 23.39 7.10
C GLU A 581 -12.67 22.26 7.11
N LYS A 582 -11.39 22.62 7.20
CA LYS A 582 -10.33 21.62 7.35
C LYS A 582 -10.23 21.16 8.81
N ASN A 583 -10.21 19.83 9.01
CA ASN A 583 -9.90 19.24 10.31
C ASN A 583 -8.37 19.12 10.54
N ASP A 584 -7.97 18.62 11.72
CA ASP A 584 -6.56 18.43 12.11
C ASP A 584 -5.80 17.43 11.20
N LYS A 585 -6.51 16.64 10.39
CA LYS A 585 -5.93 15.70 9.42
C LYS A 585 -5.85 16.29 8.01
N GLY A 586 -6.27 17.53 7.80
CA GLY A 586 -6.32 18.20 6.51
C GLY A 586 -7.51 17.83 5.62
N GLU A 587 -8.46 17.02 6.12
CA GLU A 587 -9.67 16.64 5.40
C GLU A 587 -10.70 17.78 5.46
N LEU A 588 -11.44 18.02 4.37
CA LEU A 588 -12.53 18.99 4.33
C LEU A 588 -13.82 18.38 4.88
N ILE A 589 -14.42 18.99 5.88
CA ILE A 589 -15.67 18.53 6.52
C ILE A 589 -16.73 19.62 6.44
N ALA A 590 -17.94 19.22 6.06
CA ALA A 590 -19.11 20.10 6.06
C ALA A 590 -20.35 19.39 6.63
N LYS A 591 -21.27 20.17 7.22
CA LYS A 591 -22.63 19.72 7.54
C LYS A 591 -23.56 20.17 6.42
N VAL A 592 -24.08 19.23 5.67
CA VAL A 592 -24.76 19.45 4.39
C VAL A 592 -26.20 18.94 4.46
N PRO A 593 -27.21 19.73 4.06
CA PRO A 593 -28.59 19.25 3.96
C PRO A 593 -28.74 18.19 2.85
N GLU A 594 -29.70 17.31 3.02
CA GLU A 594 -30.14 16.41 1.95
C GLU A 594 -30.46 17.19 0.66
N LYS A 595 -30.10 16.65 -0.49
CA LYS A 595 -30.31 17.22 -1.84
C LYS A 595 -29.54 18.52 -2.15
N ALA A 596 -28.65 18.98 -1.28
CA ALA A 596 -27.71 20.01 -1.65
C ALA A 596 -26.76 19.51 -2.76
N ASP A 597 -26.47 20.38 -3.73
CA ASP A 597 -25.57 20.05 -4.85
C ASP A 597 -24.11 20.07 -4.37
N VAL A 598 -23.43 18.96 -4.55
CA VAL A 598 -22.03 18.77 -4.17
C VAL A 598 -21.19 18.56 -5.43
N THR A 599 -20.11 19.33 -5.55
CA THR A 599 -19.10 19.16 -6.60
C THR A 599 -17.73 18.96 -5.94
N VAL A 600 -17.11 17.82 -6.17
CA VAL A 600 -15.77 17.50 -5.67
C VAL A 600 -14.80 17.47 -6.84
N THR A 601 -13.68 18.19 -6.74
CA THR A 601 -12.72 18.34 -7.82
C THR A 601 -11.32 17.95 -7.33
N TYR A 602 -10.70 17.01 -7.99
CA TYR A 602 -9.27 16.74 -7.83
C TYR A 602 -8.48 17.59 -8.81
N THR A 603 -7.50 18.31 -8.28
CA THR A 603 -6.51 19.04 -9.09
C THR A 603 -5.14 18.42 -8.81
N SER A 604 -4.50 17.88 -9.85
CA SER A 604 -3.16 17.33 -9.72
C SER A 604 -2.18 18.41 -9.28
N GLN A 605 -1.35 18.11 -8.31
CA GLN A 605 -0.29 19.00 -7.84
C GLN A 605 1.05 18.74 -8.56
N SER A 606 1.10 17.76 -9.48
CA SER A 606 2.29 17.34 -10.20
C SER A 606 1.89 16.69 -11.54
N ASP A 607 2.66 16.96 -12.60
CA ASP A 607 2.47 16.33 -13.92
C ASP A 607 2.72 14.81 -13.91
N ALA A 608 3.36 14.31 -12.86
CA ALA A 608 3.64 12.87 -12.70
C ALA A 608 2.47 12.07 -12.11
N VAL A 609 1.43 12.74 -11.60
CA VAL A 609 0.30 12.09 -10.91
C VAL A 609 -1.00 12.49 -11.58
N ALA A 610 -1.73 11.53 -12.11
CA ALA A 610 -3.05 11.73 -12.71
C ALA A 610 -4.16 11.25 -11.77
N PHE A 611 -5.34 11.84 -11.91
CA PHE A 611 -6.55 11.33 -11.30
C PHE A 611 -6.86 9.93 -11.85
N ASP A 612 -7.19 8.99 -10.97
CA ASP A 612 -7.62 7.65 -11.36
C ASP A 612 -9.13 7.49 -11.19
N GLN A 613 -9.61 7.57 -9.95
CA GLN A 613 -11.03 7.46 -9.63
C GLN A 613 -11.31 8.00 -8.23
N TRP A 614 -12.59 8.12 -7.89
CA TRP A 614 -13.06 8.44 -6.54
C TRP A 614 -13.34 7.17 -5.74
N THR A 615 -12.91 7.12 -4.50
CA THR A 615 -13.41 6.17 -3.51
C THR A 615 -14.50 6.85 -2.70
N ILE A 616 -15.69 6.27 -2.69
CA ILE A 616 -16.85 6.82 -2.00
C ILE A 616 -17.28 5.86 -0.91
N THR A 617 -17.37 6.35 0.32
CA THR A 617 -17.91 5.62 1.46
C THR A 617 -19.18 6.34 1.93
N THR A 618 -20.30 5.68 1.81
CA THR A 618 -21.61 6.18 2.26
C THR A 618 -22.50 5.01 2.63
N ASP A 619 -23.49 5.27 3.47
CA ASP A 619 -24.53 4.29 3.84
C ASP A 619 -25.67 4.26 2.82
N GLU A 620 -25.69 5.22 1.87
CA GLU A 620 -26.77 5.40 0.89
C GLU A 620 -26.27 5.16 -0.54
N THR A 621 -27.22 4.98 -1.49
CA THR A 621 -26.88 4.83 -2.91
C THR A 621 -26.53 6.17 -3.52
N LEU A 622 -25.33 6.29 -4.08
CA LEU A 622 -24.93 7.39 -4.95
C LEU A 622 -24.76 6.85 -6.36
N ASP A 623 -25.68 7.23 -7.25
CA ASP A 623 -25.57 6.87 -8.69
C ASP A 623 -24.66 7.88 -9.38
N VAL A 624 -23.35 7.64 -9.31
CA VAL A 624 -22.31 8.49 -9.88
C VAL A 624 -21.24 7.68 -10.56
N ASP A 625 -20.69 8.23 -11.62
CA ASP A 625 -19.50 7.64 -12.25
C ASP A 625 -18.24 8.08 -11.48
N VAL A 626 -17.63 7.16 -10.77
CA VAL A 626 -16.44 7.40 -9.94
C VAL A 626 -15.19 7.80 -10.73
N LYS A 627 -15.22 7.69 -12.06
CA LYS A 627 -14.13 8.13 -12.94
C LYS A 627 -14.25 9.58 -13.40
N ASN A 628 -15.40 10.22 -13.17
CA ASN A 628 -15.60 11.62 -13.55
C ASN A 628 -14.93 12.58 -12.57
N ASN A 629 -14.06 13.44 -13.08
CA ASN A 629 -13.51 14.58 -12.34
C ASN A 629 -13.83 15.89 -13.08
N PRO A 630 -14.63 16.79 -12.53
CA PRO A 630 -15.19 16.79 -11.19
C PRO A 630 -16.35 15.79 -10.99
N LEU A 631 -16.43 15.22 -9.78
CA LEU A 631 -17.57 14.42 -9.33
C LEU A 631 -18.72 15.34 -8.90
N LYS A 632 -19.93 15.09 -9.40
CA LYS A 632 -21.13 15.86 -9.05
C LYS A 632 -22.24 14.94 -8.58
N PHE A 633 -22.86 15.30 -7.45
CA PHE A 633 -24.00 14.56 -6.90
C PHE A 633 -24.84 15.46 -5.99
N GLN A 634 -26.03 14.99 -5.66
CA GLN A 634 -26.85 15.59 -4.59
C GLN A 634 -26.60 14.83 -3.29
N MET A 635 -26.44 15.58 -2.18
CA MET A 635 -26.22 15.00 -0.87
C MET A 635 -27.35 14.04 -0.52
N PRO A 636 -27.04 12.75 -0.25
CA PRO A 636 -28.04 11.76 0.17
C PRO A 636 -28.51 12.03 1.61
N ASP A 637 -29.43 11.20 2.10
CA ASP A 637 -29.91 11.26 3.48
C ASP A 637 -28.97 10.56 4.49
N GLY A 638 -27.70 10.43 4.14
CA GLY A 638 -26.62 9.83 4.93
C GLY A 638 -25.32 10.59 4.85
N GLY A 639 -24.35 10.20 5.69
CA GLY A 639 -22.99 10.72 5.63
C GLY A 639 -22.25 10.22 4.39
N VAL A 640 -21.39 11.07 3.81
CA VAL A 640 -20.59 10.73 2.63
C VAL A 640 -19.13 11.07 2.88
N THR A 641 -18.25 10.12 2.63
CA THR A 641 -16.80 10.33 2.60
C THR A 641 -16.29 10.05 1.20
N ILE A 642 -15.55 11.01 0.63
CA ILE A 642 -15.00 10.94 -0.73
C ILE A 642 -13.50 11.15 -0.67
N GLU A 643 -12.75 10.28 -1.34
CA GLU A 643 -11.29 10.35 -1.42
C GLU A 643 -10.84 10.21 -2.88
N ALA A 644 -9.96 11.12 -3.32
CA ALA A 644 -9.35 11.02 -4.63
C ALA A 644 -8.28 9.94 -4.64
N MET A 645 -8.40 8.99 -5.56
CA MET A 645 -7.35 8.02 -5.89
C MET A 645 -6.58 8.51 -7.10
N THR A 646 -5.27 8.30 -7.09
CA THR A 646 -4.37 8.80 -8.13
C THR A 646 -3.56 7.67 -8.74
N LYS A 647 -3.15 7.84 -10.01
CA LYS A 647 -2.27 6.92 -10.73
C LYS A 647 -1.06 7.67 -11.32
N ASP A 648 -0.04 6.94 -11.70
CA ASP A 648 1.09 7.49 -12.45
C ASP A 648 0.63 7.96 -13.83
N ALA A 649 0.92 9.21 -14.20
CA ALA A 649 0.52 9.80 -15.47
C ALA A 649 1.22 9.17 -16.69
N SER A 650 2.28 8.36 -16.49
CA SER A 650 3.07 7.72 -17.55
C SER A 650 2.57 6.35 -17.98
N ILE A 651 1.51 5.80 -17.36
CA ILE A 651 0.95 4.50 -17.75
C ILE A 651 -0.09 4.71 -18.84
N GLU A 652 0.26 4.43 -20.10
CA GLU A 652 -0.71 4.28 -21.17
C GLU A 652 -1.58 3.03 -20.93
N GLU A 653 -2.89 3.21 -20.96
CA GLU A 653 -3.88 2.16 -20.75
C GLU A 653 -3.95 1.27 -22.01
N ASP A 654 -3.23 0.14 -22.01
CA ASP A 654 -3.41 -0.94 -22.99
C ASP A 654 -3.66 -2.31 -22.31
N GLU A 655 -4.56 -2.36 -21.33
CA GLU A 655 -5.21 -3.63 -20.95
C GLU A 655 -6.69 -3.41 -20.59
N PRO A 656 -7.61 -4.30 -21.02
CA PRO A 656 -9.03 -4.15 -20.70
C PRO A 656 -9.27 -4.39 -19.22
N ASN A 657 -9.66 -3.33 -18.55
CA ASN A 657 -10.01 -3.30 -17.14
C ASN A 657 -11.23 -4.21 -16.86
N ILE A 658 -10.99 -5.42 -16.31
CA ILE A 658 -12.03 -6.40 -15.94
C ILE A 658 -12.73 -6.03 -14.60
N LEU A 659 -12.42 -4.90 -14.03
CA LEU A 659 -13.15 -4.32 -12.90
C LEU A 659 -14.11 -3.24 -13.41
N GLY A 660 -15.08 -3.70 -14.21
CA GLY A 660 -16.23 -2.90 -14.57
C GLY A 660 -16.95 -2.42 -13.33
N THR A 661 -17.25 -1.12 -13.35
CA THR A 661 -18.29 -0.43 -12.56
C THR A 661 -18.68 -1.15 -11.27
N ALA A 662 -17.93 -0.95 -10.20
CA ALA A 662 -18.50 -1.08 -8.88
C ALA A 662 -19.48 0.08 -8.72
N ALA A 663 -20.70 -0.12 -9.22
CA ALA A 663 -21.81 0.67 -8.73
C ALA A 663 -21.79 0.50 -7.21
N VAL A 664 -21.52 1.57 -6.49
CA VAL A 664 -21.77 1.60 -5.05
C VAL A 664 -23.28 1.54 -4.90
N VAL A 665 -23.80 0.32 -4.92
CA VAL A 665 -25.21 0.08 -4.59
C VAL A 665 -25.27 0.30 -3.08
N GLY A 666 -25.63 1.49 -2.68
CA GLY A 666 -26.10 1.75 -1.34
C GLY A 666 -27.26 0.79 -1.09
N THR A 667 -27.17 0.01 -0.04
CA THR A 667 -28.21 -0.91 0.36
C THR A 667 -29.34 -0.13 1.02
N ALA A 668 -30.04 0.68 0.23
CA ALA A 668 -31.32 1.21 0.65
C ALA A 668 -32.35 0.08 0.63
N ALA A 669 -33.03 -0.07 1.72
CA ALA A 669 -34.27 -0.80 1.89
C ALA A 669 -34.23 -2.31 1.59
N VAL A 670 -33.62 -3.06 2.49
CA VAL A 670 -33.77 -4.50 2.49
C VAL A 670 -34.18 -4.95 3.88
N GLY A 671 -35.35 -5.46 4.01
CA GLY A 671 -36.02 -5.72 5.24
C GLY A 671 -35.63 -6.99 6.04
N THR A 672 -36.43 -7.43 7.03
CA THR A 672 -36.09 -8.51 7.97
C THR A 672 -35.61 -9.81 7.33
N ALA A 673 -36.03 -10.13 6.09
CA ALA A 673 -35.54 -11.32 5.40
C ALA A 673 -34.04 -11.19 4.98
N VAL A 674 -33.57 -9.98 4.69
CA VAL A 674 -32.14 -9.77 4.46
C VAL A 674 -31.36 -9.81 5.76
N LEU A 675 -31.90 -9.26 6.84
CA LEU A 675 -31.34 -9.45 8.17
C LEU A 675 -31.19 -10.94 8.49
N ALA A 676 -32.26 -11.69 8.25
CA ALA A 676 -32.24 -13.14 8.43
C ALA A 676 -31.26 -13.83 7.49
N TRP A 677 -31.20 -13.42 6.22
CA TRP A 677 -30.32 -13.98 5.23
C TRP A 677 -28.85 -13.61 5.47
N GLN A 678 -28.55 -12.33 5.74
CA GLN A 678 -27.21 -11.88 6.07
C GLN A 678 -26.74 -12.49 7.38
N GLY A 679 -27.60 -12.53 8.40
CA GLY A 679 -27.31 -13.20 9.65
C GLY A 679 -27.08 -14.70 9.46
N TYR A 680 -27.86 -15.34 8.58
CA TYR A 680 -27.69 -16.75 8.20
C TYR A 680 -26.36 -16.97 7.46
N GLN A 681 -26.01 -16.13 6.50
CA GLN A 681 -24.74 -16.21 5.77
C GLN A 681 -23.54 -16.00 6.72
N LEU A 682 -23.63 -15.01 7.60
CA LEU A 682 -22.59 -14.73 8.59
C LEU A 682 -22.53 -15.83 9.65
N GLY A 683 -23.69 -16.31 10.13
CA GLY A 683 -23.77 -17.41 11.07
C GLY A 683 -23.16 -18.70 10.52
N THR A 684 -23.42 -19.03 9.24
CA THR A 684 -22.78 -20.19 8.58
C THR A 684 -21.30 -20.02 8.41
N GLU A 685 -20.84 -18.81 8.10
CA GLU A 685 -19.41 -18.53 7.99
C GLU A 685 -18.68 -18.63 9.34
N LEU A 686 -19.25 -18.04 10.38
CA LEU A 686 -18.71 -18.14 11.75
C LEU A 686 -18.70 -19.59 12.25
N TYR A 687 -19.78 -20.33 12.02
CA TYR A 687 -19.83 -21.76 12.35
C TYR A 687 -18.71 -22.53 11.64
N LEU A 688 -18.55 -22.36 10.32
CA LEU A 688 -17.52 -23.07 9.56
C LEU A 688 -16.11 -22.65 9.99
N LYS A 689 -15.87 -21.38 10.29
CA LYS A 689 -14.58 -20.93 10.85
C LYS A 689 -14.22 -21.57 12.19
N THR A 690 -15.22 -22.00 12.96
CA THR A 690 -15.00 -22.65 14.25
C THR A 690 -15.03 -24.18 14.17
N ALA A 691 -15.82 -24.76 13.26
CA ALA A 691 -16.04 -26.20 13.14
C ALA A 691 -15.01 -26.90 12.23
N LEU A 692 -14.47 -26.19 11.25
CA LEU A 692 -13.43 -26.73 10.36
C LEU A 692 -12.06 -26.70 11.05
N PRO A 693 -11.13 -27.59 10.68
CA PRO A 693 -9.75 -27.53 11.15
C PRO A 693 -9.15 -26.14 10.95
N ALA A 694 -8.36 -25.66 11.91
CA ALA A 694 -7.77 -24.33 11.85
C ALA A 694 -6.96 -24.14 10.56
N GLY A 695 -7.15 -22.98 9.90
CA GLY A 695 -6.50 -22.68 8.63
C GLY A 695 -7.13 -23.30 7.37
N THR A 696 -8.21 -24.07 7.52
CA THR A 696 -8.91 -24.65 6.37
C THR A 696 -9.80 -23.60 5.71
N ALA A 697 -9.61 -23.39 4.39
CA ALA A 697 -10.52 -22.57 3.61
C ALA A 697 -11.92 -23.23 3.54
N ILE A 698 -12.98 -22.43 3.61
CA ILE A 698 -14.35 -22.93 3.44
C ILE A 698 -14.50 -23.41 1.99
N PRO A 699 -14.80 -24.70 1.74
CA PRO A 699 -14.98 -25.23 0.40
C PRO A 699 -16.01 -24.45 -0.41
N THR A 700 -15.69 -24.16 -1.66
CA THR A 700 -16.55 -23.42 -2.60
C THR A 700 -17.12 -24.32 -3.70
N ASN A 701 -16.51 -25.46 -3.91
CA ASN A 701 -16.93 -26.44 -4.91
C ASN A 701 -16.89 -27.87 -4.36
N ARG A 702 -17.46 -28.77 -5.14
CA ARG A 702 -17.64 -30.16 -4.77
C ARG A 702 -16.32 -30.91 -4.52
N ALA A 703 -15.29 -30.64 -5.33
CA ALA A 703 -13.98 -31.26 -5.19
C ALA A 703 -13.30 -30.85 -3.87
N GLU A 704 -13.34 -29.56 -3.55
CA GLU A 704 -12.79 -29.04 -2.29
C GLU A 704 -13.50 -29.63 -1.06
N LEU A 705 -14.84 -29.74 -1.11
CA LEU A 705 -15.62 -30.34 -0.03
C LEU A 705 -15.29 -31.81 0.15
N ALA A 706 -15.18 -32.58 -0.94
CA ALA A 706 -14.80 -33.98 -0.90
C ALA A 706 -13.39 -34.14 -0.31
N LEU A 707 -12.42 -33.35 -0.75
CA LEU A 707 -11.04 -33.39 -0.23
C LEU A 707 -10.99 -33.06 1.27
N LEU A 708 -11.77 -32.10 1.73
CA LEU A 708 -11.85 -31.75 3.15
C LEU A 708 -12.23 -32.96 4.01
N VAL A 709 -13.37 -33.60 3.70
CA VAL A 709 -13.86 -34.75 4.50
C VAL A 709 -13.02 -36.01 4.32
N TRP A 710 -12.44 -36.22 3.13
CA TRP A 710 -11.56 -37.34 2.85
C TRP A 710 -10.22 -37.22 3.58
N ASN A 711 -9.64 -36.01 3.65
CA ASN A 711 -8.43 -35.74 4.43
C ASN A 711 -8.69 -35.94 5.93
N HIS A 712 -9.84 -35.46 6.43
CA HIS A 712 -10.25 -35.66 7.82
C HIS A 712 -10.36 -37.16 8.18
N ALA A 713 -10.86 -37.98 7.27
CA ALA A 713 -10.97 -39.43 7.43
C ALA A 713 -9.63 -40.18 7.22
N GLY A 714 -8.50 -39.49 7.04
CA GLY A 714 -7.19 -40.13 6.85
C GLY A 714 -6.96 -40.71 5.46
N LYS A 715 -7.62 -40.19 4.45
CA LYS A 715 -7.48 -40.56 3.02
C LYS A 715 -7.73 -42.06 2.71
N PRO A 716 -8.82 -42.66 3.16
CA PRO A 716 -9.09 -44.06 2.87
C PRO A 716 -9.31 -44.30 1.38
N ALA A 717 -8.86 -45.47 0.88
CA ALA A 717 -9.07 -45.83 -0.51
C ALA A 717 -10.54 -46.04 -0.81
N PRO A 718 -11.09 -45.42 -1.90
CA PRO A 718 -12.46 -45.69 -2.32
C PRO A 718 -12.61 -47.17 -2.80
N ALA A 719 -13.78 -47.75 -2.61
CA ALA A 719 -14.07 -49.10 -3.07
C ALA A 719 -14.32 -49.13 -4.59
N ALA A 720 -14.74 -48.01 -5.17
CA ALA A 720 -14.91 -47.86 -6.62
C ALA A 720 -13.62 -48.04 -7.38
N VAL A 721 -13.67 -48.80 -8.48
CA VAL A 721 -12.56 -48.99 -9.40
C VAL A 721 -12.36 -47.71 -10.19
N LEU A 722 -11.31 -46.94 -9.84
CA LEU A 722 -10.93 -45.71 -10.53
C LEU A 722 -9.78 -45.98 -11.50
N PRO A 723 -9.56 -45.12 -12.52
CA PRO A 723 -8.41 -45.13 -13.39
C PRO A 723 -7.09 -45.12 -12.57
N ALA A 724 -6.02 -45.72 -13.08
CA ALA A 724 -4.75 -45.80 -12.36
C ALA A 724 -4.09 -44.44 -12.12
N ASP A 725 -4.46 -43.43 -12.94
CA ASP A 725 -4.02 -42.05 -12.87
C ASP A 725 -5.04 -41.12 -12.18
N ALA A 726 -6.05 -41.67 -11.49
CA ALA A 726 -7.05 -40.89 -10.80
C ALA A 726 -6.44 -39.93 -9.79
N THR A 727 -6.81 -38.65 -9.89
CA THR A 727 -6.36 -37.57 -9.00
C THR A 727 -6.91 -37.68 -7.59
N ASP A 728 -6.29 -37.03 -6.61
CA ASP A 728 -6.80 -36.99 -5.24
C ASP A 728 -8.25 -36.46 -5.13
N PRO A 729 -8.67 -35.39 -5.84
CA PRO A 729 -10.07 -34.99 -5.88
C PRO A 729 -11.03 -36.08 -6.37
N GLN A 730 -10.68 -36.80 -7.42
CA GLN A 730 -11.52 -37.90 -7.94
C GLN A 730 -11.65 -39.04 -6.94
N LYS A 731 -10.57 -39.41 -6.24
CA LYS A 731 -10.58 -40.41 -5.16
C LYS A 731 -11.45 -39.94 -3.99
N ALA A 732 -11.30 -38.68 -3.61
CA ALA A 732 -12.05 -38.06 -2.52
C ALA A 732 -13.56 -38.02 -2.81
N ILE A 733 -13.93 -37.63 -4.04
CA ILE A 733 -15.37 -37.61 -4.47
C ILE A 733 -15.95 -39.04 -4.47
N ALA A 734 -15.27 -40.01 -5.04
CA ALA A 734 -15.69 -41.39 -5.06
C ALA A 734 -15.94 -41.89 -3.63
N TRP A 735 -14.97 -41.72 -2.74
CA TRP A 735 -15.10 -42.11 -1.34
C TRP A 735 -16.23 -41.38 -0.62
N ALA A 736 -16.39 -40.07 -0.83
CA ALA A 736 -17.43 -39.28 -0.18
C ALA A 736 -18.83 -39.69 -0.65
N VAL A 737 -19.00 -40.06 -1.91
CA VAL A 737 -20.27 -40.62 -2.45
C VAL A 737 -20.56 -42.00 -1.88
N GLU A 738 -19.60 -42.91 -1.84
CA GLU A 738 -19.72 -44.23 -1.24
C GLU A 738 -20.12 -44.19 0.23
N ASN A 739 -19.66 -43.16 0.93
CA ASN A 739 -19.94 -42.94 2.33
C ASN A 739 -21.19 -42.08 2.57
N ASP A 740 -22.02 -41.84 1.54
CA ASP A 740 -23.26 -41.05 1.60
C ASP A 740 -23.06 -39.63 2.18
N LEU A 741 -21.85 -39.07 2.02
CA LEU A 741 -21.54 -37.70 2.38
C LEU A 741 -21.91 -36.74 1.26
N LEU A 742 -21.73 -37.15 0.01
CA LEU A 742 -22.11 -36.42 -1.18
C LEU A 742 -23.11 -37.23 -2.03
N LYS A 743 -24.06 -36.54 -2.68
CA LYS A 743 -24.97 -37.18 -3.65
C LYS A 743 -24.22 -37.58 -4.92
N ALA A 744 -24.56 -38.71 -5.52
CA ALA A 744 -23.99 -39.17 -6.79
C ALA A 744 -24.51 -38.38 -8.01
N ALA A 745 -25.78 -37.95 -7.97
CA ALA A 745 -26.40 -37.16 -9.04
C ALA A 745 -27.27 -36.04 -8.47
N LYS A 746 -27.55 -35.02 -9.32
CA LYS A 746 -28.46 -33.91 -9.02
C LYS A 746 -29.90 -34.38 -8.96
N ASP A 747 -30.77 -33.62 -8.32
CA ASP A 747 -32.19 -33.98 -8.16
C ASP A 747 -32.97 -34.06 -9.50
N ASN A 748 -32.43 -33.44 -10.57
CA ASN A 748 -32.92 -33.54 -11.96
C ASN A 748 -32.31 -34.71 -12.76
N GLY A 749 -31.49 -35.57 -12.14
CA GLY A 749 -30.84 -36.72 -12.76
C GLY A 749 -29.50 -36.42 -13.49
N GLU A 750 -29.08 -35.17 -13.55
CA GLU A 750 -27.75 -34.80 -14.13
C GLU A 750 -26.60 -35.23 -13.22
N THR A 751 -25.49 -35.60 -13.82
CA THR A 751 -24.26 -35.92 -13.10
C THR A 751 -23.61 -34.64 -12.55
N TYR A 752 -23.13 -34.66 -11.33
CA TYR A 752 -22.31 -33.59 -10.78
C TYR A 752 -20.95 -33.57 -11.45
N VAL A 753 -20.41 -32.36 -11.64
CA VAL A 753 -19.01 -32.14 -12.01
C VAL A 753 -18.20 -31.65 -10.80
N ASP A 754 -16.90 -31.90 -10.81
CA ASP A 754 -15.99 -31.62 -9.70
C ASP A 754 -16.02 -30.13 -9.27
N THR A 755 -16.27 -29.24 -10.23
CA THR A 755 -16.33 -27.78 -10.05
C THR A 755 -17.73 -27.25 -9.70
N ASP A 756 -18.74 -28.10 -9.59
CA ASP A 756 -20.08 -27.65 -9.15
C ASP A 756 -19.99 -26.94 -7.80
N SER A 757 -20.58 -25.76 -7.70
CA SER A 757 -20.54 -24.95 -6.48
C SER A 757 -21.32 -25.64 -5.34
N VAL A 758 -20.77 -25.54 -4.12
CA VAL A 758 -21.43 -26.03 -2.91
C VAL A 758 -21.83 -24.84 -2.02
N SER A 759 -23.01 -24.94 -1.40
CA SER A 759 -23.43 -23.94 -0.44
C SER A 759 -22.76 -24.16 0.93
N ARG A 760 -22.62 -23.10 1.72
CA ARG A 760 -22.06 -23.19 3.08
C ARG A 760 -22.87 -24.17 3.96
N VAL A 761 -24.18 -24.24 3.77
CA VAL A 761 -25.05 -25.18 4.48
C VAL A 761 -24.73 -26.62 4.10
N GLU A 762 -24.47 -26.88 2.84
CA GLU A 762 -24.03 -28.19 2.38
C GLU A 762 -22.67 -28.56 2.98
N VAL A 763 -21.75 -27.64 3.04
CA VAL A 763 -20.45 -27.83 3.72
C VAL A 763 -20.67 -28.19 5.18
N ILE A 764 -21.53 -27.47 5.91
CA ILE A 764 -21.84 -27.75 7.32
C ILE A 764 -22.45 -29.16 7.44
N ARG A 765 -23.46 -29.48 6.61
CA ARG A 765 -24.12 -30.78 6.63
C ARG A 765 -23.15 -31.94 6.40
N VAL A 766 -22.31 -31.80 5.39
CA VAL A 766 -21.38 -32.85 5.01
C VAL A 766 -20.28 -32.99 6.06
N TRP A 767 -19.76 -31.86 6.57
CA TRP A 767 -18.74 -31.84 7.62
C TRP A 767 -19.25 -32.49 8.92
N ASN A 768 -20.43 -32.09 9.41
CA ASN A 768 -20.98 -32.66 10.63
C ASN A 768 -21.23 -34.16 10.48
N LYS A 769 -21.79 -34.60 9.31
CA LYS A 769 -21.97 -36.03 9.02
C LYS A 769 -20.66 -36.81 8.93
N ALA A 770 -19.58 -36.16 8.49
CA ALA A 770 -18.25 -36.78 8.45
C ALA A 770 -17.62 -36.97 9.85
N GLN A 771 -18.00 -36.11 10.81
CA GLN A 771 -17.52 -36.20 12.20
C GLN A 771 -18.28 -37.29 13.02
N GLU A 772 -19.44 -37.72 12.56
CA GLU A 772 -20.22 -38.79 13.18
C GLU A 772 -19.73 -40.19 12.78
N LYS A 773 -18.86 -40.30 11.80
CA LYS A 773 -18.29 -41.55 11.29
C LYS A 773 -16.86 -41.77 11.78
#